data_8fa88ea8e7080c5791f71dad65e213bf
#
_entry.id   8fa88ea8e7080c5791f71dad65e213bf
#
_cell.length_a   1.000
_cell.length_b   1.000
_cell.length_c   1.000
_cell.angle_alpha   90.00
_cell.angle_beta   90.00
_cell.angle_gamma   90.00
#
_symmetry.space_group_name_H-M   'P 1'
#
loop_
_entity.id
_entity.type
_entity.pdbx_description
1 polymer ?
#
loop_
_entity_poly.entity_id
_entity_poly.type
_entity_poly.pdbx_seq_one_letter_code
_entity_poly.pdbx_strand_id
1 'polypeptide(L)'
;MLTPRSLPKFLLSVVVTFLAGGSAFGVEQTCSVRVGELRCEYLKDPLGIDVTKPRLSWQLAATDPDARGQQQTGYHILVARTRALLDHGTGDLWDSGMVASDHVVYDGTSLTSGSECFWKVRVKDEKGAVSAWSEPARWTMGLLEQADWTAKWIGAEKVFARKEGWPPPDNDVPDPWLRKTFTLDGAPRRATIYVASVGYHELYVNGTKVGDAVLSPSVVNYRKRARYVTYEIADHLKQGQNVIGLWLGVSWSIFPQYKTPDKPQTPMVLAQADVELPGGRSLRVVTDETWRTHPSPNTLLGVWDFMHFGGELYDANKEVAGWCEPDLDDSGWQPAKVYSPNLLLSAEMIEPNRRIKEIRPIGVEQIKPGIYRVDLGVNVTGWLEIDLRGQPGDTIEMKFSERSTTDMTHRLRSKYVLGPTGAGMFRNRFNYFTGQWITVEGLSYQPKLEDIRAWLVRTDYEQAADFECSHELLNRIYNTTLWTFEDLSLGGYVVDCAHRERMGYGGDAHATTECGLNNYQLGAFYTKWSQDWRDVQGGDSAWGTGGDKAETKDTVESGNLPYTAPTYWGGGGPAWSGFCVTLPWEIYERYGDTRILVENVATIERWLAFLETKAKDNMLVRWGGEWDFLGDWLWPGARGVNGDTPETLFFNNCYWIYNLQTAARIAEVLDREDLASRYCARAEQVRDAVHAKFFVPAENSYVNGLQGYLAIALLVDLPPEQLRPAVWRRLEEEILITRKGHIHAGITAGAFLYKTLLGADRQDLLFTMANKTTYPGWGAMLQNGATTIWESWNMDNSLCHSSYLYIGTWFIEGLAGIKADPQRPGFQHFIIKPGIVDDPSLTWVRAHYDSLYGRIESDWKIDESRGLYLNVTVPPNTTATLYLPTTDAKSATEGGRPLSEVGSLSHSDTRASQIVLELQPGHYEFTSSLAVLGKL
;
A
#
# COMPACT_ATOMS: atom_id res chain seq x y z
N MET A 1 37.50 -1.23 31.00
CA MET A 1 38.95 -1.52 31.02
C MET A 1 39.14 -2.93 30.48
N LEU A 2 39.64 -3.06 29.27
CA LEU A 2 40.45 -4.16 28.75
C LEU A 2 40.68 -3.89 27.26
N THR A 3 41.94 -3.61 26.97
CA THR A 3 42.49 -3.24 25.67
C THR A 3 42.66 -4.44 24.74
N PRO A 4 42.61 -4.30 23.41
CA PRO A 4 42.92 -5.38 22.48
C PRO A 4 44.43 -5.50 22.23
N ARG A 5 44.91 -6.73 22.24
CA ARG A 5 46.28 -7.11 21.91
C ARG A 5 46.48 -7.19 20.39
N SER A 6 47.54 -6.53 19.93
CA SER A 6 48.10 -6.58 18.59
C SER A 6 48.90 -7.86 18.35
N LEU A 7 48.82 -8.47 17.17
CA LEU A 7 49.72 -9.51 16.66
C LEU A 7 50.55 -8.98 15.49
N PRO A 8 51.79 -9.37 15.33
CA PRO A 8 52.74 -8.73 14.42
C PRO A 8 52.71 -9.30 13.00
N LYS A 9 52.96 -8.40 12.03
CA LYS A 9 53.16 -8.71 10.61
C LYS A 9 54.57 -9.36 10.41
N PHE A 10 54.59 -10.53 9.79
CA PHE A 10 55.78 -11.07 9.15
C PHE A 10 55.79 -10.73 7.67
N LEU A 11 56.78 -9.94 7.25
CA LEU A 11 57.10 -9.76 5.84
C LEU A 11 58.00 -10.93 5.41
N LEU A 12 57.60 -11.62 4.36
CA LEU A 12 58.46 -12.55 3.63
C LEU A 12 58.66 -12.00 2.21
N SER A 13 59.81 -11.45 1.94
CA SER A 13 60.23 -11.02 0.60
C SER A 13 60.69 -12.23 -0.21
N VAL A 14 59.94 -12.55 -1.29
CA VAL A 14 60.45 -13.49 -2.32
C VAL A 14 60.75 -12.66 -3.56
N VAL A 15 62.00 -12.65 -3.93
CA VAL A 15 62.50 -12.11 -5.18
C VAL A 15 62.28 -13.16 -6.26
N VAL A 16 61.46 -12.85 -7.25
CA VAL A 16 61.28 -13.66 -8.47
C VAL A 16 61.78 -12.86 -9.67
N THR A 17 62.79 -13.41 -10.33
CA THR A 17 63.40 -12.87 -11.54
C THR A 17 62.44 -13.07 -12.72
N PHE A 18 62.04 -11.97 -13.40
CA PHE A 18 61.23 -12.01 -14.60
C PHE A 18 62.10 -12.38 -15.81
N LEU A 19 61.71 -13.47 -16.44
CA LEU A 19 62.03 -13.73 -17.86
C LEU A 19 60.89 -13.15 -18.74
N ALA A 20 61.21 -12.20 -19.58
CA ALA A 20 60.26 -11.59 -20.52
C ALA A 20 59.88 -12.57 -21.61
N GLY A 21 58.66 -13.13 -21.51
CA GLY A 21 57.94 -13.78 -22.59
C GLY A 21 56.68 -12.98 -22.83
N GLY A 22 56.63 -12.19 -23.95
CA GLY A 22 55.47 -11.39 -24.32
C GLY A 22 54.27 -12.27 -24.71
N SER A 23 53.39 -12.47 -23.79
CA SER A 23 52.01 -12.86 -24.07
C SER A 23 51.14 -11.65 -23.71
N ALA A 24 50.42 -11.11 -24.66
CA ALA A 24 49.41 -10.10 -24.42
C ALA A 24 48.30 -10.74 -23.56
N PHE A 25 48.43 -10.60 -22.25
CA PHE A 25 47.29 -10.81 -21.36
C PHE A 25 46.27 -9.72 -21.67
N GLY A 26 45.17 -10.10 -22.37
CA GLY A 26 43.99 -9.28 -22.40
C GLY A 26 43.59 -9.04 -20.93
N VAL A 27 43.60 -7.80 -20.52
CA VAL A 27 43.00 -7.44 -19.22
C VAL A 27 41.57 -7.91 -19.32
N GLU A 28 41.21 -8.97 -18.57
CA GLU A 28 39.81 -9.35 -18.44
C GLU A 28 39.05 -8.12 -17.93
N GLN A 29 38.24 -7.56 -18.80
CA GLN A 29 37.49 -6.36 -18.53
C GLN A 29 36.46 -6.72 -17.46
N THR A 30 36.66 -6.26 -16.23
CA THR A 30 35.71 -6.49 -15.14
C THR A 30 34.42 -5.73 -15.42
N CYS A 31 33.27 -6.39 -15.24
CA CYS A 31 31.96 -5.77 -15.44
C CYS A 31 31.78 -4.59 -14.47
N SER A 32 31.25 -3.49 -15.00
CA SER A 32 31.03 -2.23 -14.27
C SER A 32 29.89 -2.31 -13.22
N VAL A 33 29.08 -3.37 -13.28
CA VAL A 33 27.91 -3.56 -12.42
C VAL A 33 27.85 -4.98 -11.83
N ARG A 34 27.18 -5.09 -10.69
CA ARG A 34 26.78 -6.34 -10.05
C ARG A 34 25.27 -6.38 -9.88
N VAL A 35 24.71 -7.58 -9.96
CA VAL A 35 23.25 -7.81 -9.85
C VAL A 35 22.87 -8.17 -8.41
N GLY A 36 21.75 -7.61 -7.93
CA GLY A 36 21.15 -7.92 -6.63
C GLY A 36 19.65 -7.66 -6.62
N GLU A 37 19.02 -7.81 -5.46
CA GLU A 37 17.59 -7.50 -5.20
C GLU A 37 16.62 -8.11 -6.21
N LEU A 38 16.73 -9.44 -6.41
CA LEU A 38 15.87 -10.16 -7.35
C LEU A 38 14.43 -10.23 -6.84
N ARG A 39 13.47 -9.91 -7.70
CA ARG A 39 12.04 -9.97 -7.39
C ARG A 39 11.25 -10.67 -8.48
N CYS A 40 10.18 -11.34 -8.05
CA CYS A 40 9.16 -11.93 -8.90
C CYS A 40 7.80 -11.33 -8.49
N GLU A 41 7.05 -10.73 -9.43
CA GLU A 41 5.79 -10.04 -9.17
C GLU A 41 5.90 -8.97 -8.05
N TYR A 42 6.99 -8.20 -8.03
CA TYR A 42 7.39 -7.22 -7.01
C TYR A 42 7.82 -7.82 -5.66
N LEU A 43 7.63 -9.11 -5.42
CA LEU A 43 7.87 -9.79 -4.15
C LEU A 43 9.23 -10.51 -4.13
N LYS A 44 9.79 -10.70 -2.95
CA LYS A 44 10.99 -11.54 -2.73
C LYS A 44 10.55 -12.98 -2.47
N ASP A 45 11.03 -13.91 -3.29
CA ASP A 45 10.79 -15.36 -3.16
C ASP A 45 9.31 -15.76 -2.92
N PRO A 46 8.33 -15.25 -3.71
CA PRO A 46 6.92 -15.47 -3.43
C PRO A 46 6.54 -16.94 -3.54
N LEU A 47 5.64 -17.38 -2.66
CA LEU A 47 5.09 -18.72 -2.64
C LEU A 47 3.69 -18.76 -3.28
N GLY A 48 3.49 -19.69 -4.21
CA GLY A 48 2.17 -20.02 -4.72
C GLY A 48 1.51 -18.94 -5.57
N ILE A 49 2.27 -18.24 -6.42
CA ILE A 49 1.69 -17.24 -7.35
C ILE A 49 0.83 -17.94 -8.43
N ASP A 50 -0.17 -17.23 -8.94
CA ASP A 50 -1.07 -17.76 -10.01
C ASP A 50 -0.86 -17.08 -11.37
N VAL A 51 0.19 -16.26 -11.51
CA VAL A 51 0.61 -15.65 -12.76
C VAL A 51 1.58 -16.58 -13.49
N THR A 52 1.16 -17.15 -14.61
CA THR A 52 1.95 -18.16 -15.38
C THR A 52 3.12 -17.55 -16.15
N LYS A 53 3.10 -16.25 -16.40
CA LYS A 53 4.20 -15.46 -16.98
C LYS A 53 4.56 -14.33 -16.02
N PRO A 54 5.26 -14.63 -14.90
CA PRO A 54 5.58 -13.60 -13.92
C PRO A 54 6.61 -12.59 -14.43
N ARG A 55 6.51 -11.37 -13.93
CA ARG A 55 7.53 -10.33 -14.08
C ARG A 55 8.72 -10.65 -13.20
N LEU A 56 9.91 -10.54 -13.77
CA LEU A 56 11.16 -10.67 -13.05
C LEU A 56 11.89 -9.32 -13.08
N SER A 57 12.41 -8.89 -11.94
CA SER A 57 13.18 -7.67 -11.84
C SER A 57 14.38 -7.85 -10.91
N TRP A 58 15.37 -6.97 -11.08
CA TRP A 58 16.60 -6.93 -10.25
C TRP A 58 17.13 -5.52 -10.24
N GLN A 59 17.97 -5.23 -9.26
CA GLN A 59 18.71 -3.98 -9.18
C GLN A 59 20.17 -4.19 -9.56
N LEU A 60 20.79 -3.11 -10.05
CA LEU A 60 22.21 -3.08 -10.35
C LEU A 60 22.93 -2.15 -9.36
N ALA A 61 24.07 -2.59 -8.89
CA ALA A 61 24.98 -1.75 -8.11
C ALA A 61 26.29 -1.58 -8.88
N ALA A 62 26.82 -0.37 -8.91
CA ALA A 62 28.13 -0.09 -9.50
C ALA A 62 29.23 -0.88 -8.75
N THR A 63 30.19 -1.43 -9.48
CA THR A 63 31.36 -2.08 -8.88
C THR A 63 32.40 -1.05 -8.43
N ASP A 64 32.43 0.10 -9.04
CA ASP A 64 33.20 1.28 -8.67
C ASP A 64 32.21 2.42 -8.37
N PRO A 65 32.08 2.89 -7.13
CA PRO A 65 31.13 3.93 -6.75
C PRO A 65 31.43 5.29 -7.42
N ASP A 66 32.66 5.53 -7.83
CA ASP A 66 33.06 6.78 -8.51
C ASP A 66 32.85 6.74 -10.03
N ALA A 67 32.53 5.58 -10.59
CA ALA A 67 32.29 5.43 -12.01
C ALA A 67 30.92 6.02 -12.41
N ARG A 68 30.80 6.43 -13.68
CA ARG A 68 29.58 6.99 -14.26
C ARG A 68 29.21 6.27 -15.55
N GLY A 69 27.91 6.30 -15.89
CA GLY A 69 27.41 5.80 -17.16
C GLY A 69 27.25 4.28 -17.22
N GLN A 70 27.11 3.61 -16.07
CA GLN A 70 26.90 2.17 -16.02
C GLN A 70 25.51 1.81 -16.56
N GLN A 71 25.47 1.04 -17.64
CA GLN A 71 24.23 0.62 -18.28
C GLN A 71 24.22 -0.89 -18.55
N GLN A 72 23.05 -1.48 -18.41
CA GLN A 72 22.79 -2.83 -18.87
C GLN A 72 22.49 -2.80 -20.37
N THR A 73 23.27 -3.53 -21.14
CA THR A 73 23.04 -3.71 -22.58
C THR A 73 22.44 -5.08 -22.94
N GLY A 74 22.29 -5.93 -21.96
CA GLY A 74 21.65 -7.22 -22.10
C GLY A 74 21.63 -7.99 -20.79
N TYR A 75 20.80 -9.02 -20.75
CA TYR A 75 20.71 -9.95 -19.62
C TYR A 75 20.73 -11.40 -20.09
N HIS A 76 21.06 -12.30 -19.18
CA HIS A 76 20.94 -13.75 -19.37
C HIS A 76 20.32 -14.34 -18.10
N ILE A 77 19.13 -14.91 -18.21
CA ILE A 77 18.39 -15.56 -17.13
C ILE A 77 18.43 -17.06 -17.32
N LEU A 78 18.63 -17.77 -16.20
CA LEU A 78 18.38 -19.20 -16.09
C LEU A 78 17.27 -19.43 -15.08
N VAL A 79 16.29 -20.26 -15.45
CA VAL A 79 15.23 -20.75 -14.54
C VAL A 79 15.25 -22.28 -14.55
N ALA A 80 15.28 -22.87 -13.36
CA ALA A 80 15.35 -24.32 -13.21
C ALA A 80 14.36 -24.86 -12.17
N ARG A 81 13.92 -26.11 -12.33
CA ARG A 81 13.04 -26.80 -11.37
C ARG A 81 13.70 -27.10 -10.02
N THR A 82 15.02 -27.13 -9.98
CA THR A 82 15.76 -27.42 -8.75
C THR A 82 16.95 -26.51 -8.62
N ARG A 83 17.31 -26.19 -7.40
CA ARG A 83 18.52 -25.43 -7.08
C ARG A 83 19.77 -26.11 -7.65
N ALA A 84 19.86 -27.43 -7.58
CA ALA A 84 21.00 -28.19 -8.08
C ALA A 84 21.21 -28.03 -9.58
N LEU A 85 20.15 -28.06 -10.39
CA LEU A 85 20.23 -27.80 -11.84
C LEU A 85 20.73 -26.36 -12.09
N LEU A 86 20.19 -25.38 -11.39
CA LEU A 86 20.61 -24.00 -11.51
C LEU A 86 22.07 -23.77 -11.14
N ASP A 87 22.56 -24.42 -10.07
CA ASP A 87 23.95 -24.36 -9.63
C ASP A 87 24.92 -24.98 -10.66
N HIS A 88 24.49 -26.03 -11.38
CA HIS A 88 25.22 -26.59 -12.52
C HIS A 88 25.10 -25.77 -13.81
N GLY A 89 24.43 -24.62 -13.78
CA GLY A 89 24.28 -23.74 -14.93
C GLY A 89 23.23 -24.20 -15.94
N THR A 90 22.28 -25.05 -15.52
CA THR A 90 21.19 -25.56 -16.38
C THR A 90 19.88 -24.85 -16.06
N GLY A 91 19.30 -24.18 -17.06
CA GLY A 91 17.96 -23.58 -17.02
C GLY A 91 16.97 -24.47 -17.77
N ASP A 92 16.53 -25.58 -17.16
CA ASP A 92 15.64 -26.55 -17.80
C ASP A 92 14.20 -26.05 -17.97
N LEU A 93 13.82 -24.97 -17.29
CA LEU A 93 12.55 -24.25 -17.48
C LEU A 93 12.72 -23.06 -18.43
N TRP A 94 13.82 -22.33 -18.32
CA TRP A 94 14.14 -21.22 -19.19
C TRP A 94 15.64 -20.92 -19.20
N ASP A 95 16.18 -20.86 -20.39
CA ASP A 95 17.51 -20.28 -20.68
C ASP A 95 17.28 -19.19 -21.72
N SER A 96 17.30 -17.93 -21.29
CA SER A 96 17.06 -16.80 -22.22
C SER A 96 18.17 -16.60 -23.23
N GLY A 97 19.36 -17.18 -23.01
CA GLY A 97 20.57 -16.68 -23.66
C GLY A 97 20.82 -15.23 -23.29
N MET A 98 21.77 -14.57 -23.99
CA MET A 98 22.01 -13.14 -23.81
C MET A 98 21.02 -12.36 -24.67
N VAL A 99 20.10 -11.65 -24.04
CA VAL A 99 19.02 -10.85 -24.66
C VAL A 99 19.29 -9.38 -24.44
N ALA A 100 19.15 -8.57 -25.48
CA ALA A 100 19.23 -7.12 -25.41
C ALA A 100 17.84 -6.54 -25.10
N SER A 101 17.46 -6.48 -23.84
CA SER A 101 16.18 -5.91 -23.35
C SER A 101 16.32 -5.59 -21.87
N ASP A 102 15.40 -4.82 -21.35
CA ASP A 102 15.30 -4.40 -19.97
C ASP A 102 13.94 -4.78 -19.30
N HIS A 103 12.92 -5.07 -20.10
CA HIS A 103 11.66 -5.61 -19.59
C HIS A 103 11.68 -7.13 -19.60
N VAL A 104 11.42 -7.73 -18.43
CA VAL A 104 11.54 -9.16 -18.27
C VAL A 104 10.23 -9.76 -17.73
N VAL A 105 9.58 -10.49 -18.62
CA VAL A 105 8.50 -11.42 -18.31
C VAL A 105 9.01 -12.82 -18.59
N TYR A 106 8.75 -13.78 -17.69
CA TYR A 106 9.11 -15.17 -17.91
C TYR A 106 8.53 -15.68 -19.23
N ASP A 107 9.40 -16.19 -20.09
CA ASP A 107 9.04 -16.73 -21.42
C ASP A 107 9.65 -18.11 -21.69
N GLY A 108 9.74 -18.90 -20.62
CA GLY A 108 10.19 -20.30 -20.69
C GLY A 108 9.07 -21.28 -20.95
N THR A 109 9.29 -22.55 -20.56
CA THR A 109 8.26 -23.59 -20.65
C THR A 109 7.05 -23.28 -19.80
N SER A 110 5.85 -23.74 -20.23
CA SER A 110 4.62 -23.53 -19.47
C SER A 110 4.75 -24.07 -18.04
N LEU A 111 4.43 -23.23 -17.07
CA LEU A 111 4.43 -23.58 -15.66
C LEU A 111 3.12 -24.25 -15.28
N THR A 112 3.18 -25.22 -14.39
CA THR A 112 2.04 -25.97 -13.88
C THR A 112 1.84 -25.73 -12.39
N SER A 113 0.66 -26.04 -11.88
CA SER A 113 0.33 -25.97 -10.47
C SER A 113 1.38 -26.65 -9.59
N GLY A 114 1.80 -25.96 -8.52
CA GLY A 114 2.79 -26.43 -7.57
C GLY A 114 4.25 -26.46 -8.08
N SER A 115 4.52 -25.97 -9.29
CA SER A 115 5.90 -25.90 -9.82
C SER A 115 6.79 -25.03 -8.94
N GLU A 116 8.03 -25.50 -8.67
CA GLU A 116 9.11 -24.69 -8.10
C GLU A 116 9.98 -24.14 -9.21
N CYS A 117 10.38 -22.89 -9.07
CA CYS A 117 11.22 -22.18 -10.02
C CYS A 117 12.36 -21.48 -9.27
N PHE A 118 13.58 -21.95 -9.50
CA PHE A 118 14.80 -21.30 -9.03
C PHE A 118 15.42 -20.53 -10.17
N TRP A 119 15.86 -19.31 -9.94
CA TRP A 119 16.38 -18.50 -11.02
C TRP A 119 17.55 -17.63 -10.59
N LYS A 120 18.37 -17.28 -11.56
CA LYS A 120 19.47 -16.33 -11.44
C LYS A 120 19.65 -15.56 -12.73
N VAL A 121 20.26 -14.40 -12.63
CA VAL A 121 20.50 -13.54 -13.77
C VAL A 121 21.93 -13.02 -13.74
N ARG A 122 22.52 -12.80 -14.92
CA ARG A 122 23.72 -12.00 -15.13
C ARG A 122 23.45 -10.99 -16.24
N VAL A 123 24.18 -9.90 -16.22
CA VAL A 123 23.97 -8.80 -17.16
C VAL A 123 25.24 -8.52 -17.95
N LYS A 124 25.06 -7.90 -19.10
CA LYS A 124 26.12 -7.35 -19.92
C LYS A 124 26.12 -5.85 -19.75
N ASP A 125 27.27 -5.27 -19.44
CA ASP A 125 27.42 -3.83 -19.24
C ASP A 125 27.59 -3.04 -20.55
N GLU A 126 27.77 -1.74 -20.45
CA GLU A 126 27.97 -0.79 -21.56
C GLU A 126 29.25 -1.03 -22.35
N LYS A 127 30.24 -1.72 -21.77
CA LYS A 127 31.51 -2.08 -22.39
C LYS A 127 31.49 -3.49 -22.99
N GLY A 128 30.38 -4.21 -22.81
CA GLY A 128 30.23 -5.58 -23.27
C GLY A 128 30.78 -6.64 -22.32
N ALA A 129 31.27 -6.26 -21.13
CA ALA A 129 31.69 -7.22 -20.11
C ALA A 129 30.46 -7.84 -19.44
N VAL A 130 30.55 -9.13 -19.06
CA VAL A 130 29.46 -9.87 -18.45
C VAL A 130 29.70 -9.99 -16.95
N SER A 131 28.70 -9.71 -16.15
CA SER A 131 28.78 -9.82 -14.68
C SER A 131 28.89 -11.27 -14.23
N ALA A 132 29.27 -11.47 -12.97
CA ALA A 132 28.98 -12.73 -12.30
C ALA A 132 27.46 -12.97 -12.25
N TRP A 133 27.06 -14.24 -12.07
CA TRP A 133 25.68 -14.58 -11.77
C TRP A 133 25.26 -13.94 -10.43
N SER A 134 24.00 -13.52 -10.35
CA SER A 134 23.38 -13.15 -9.08
C SER A 134 23.33 -14.34 -8.12
N GLU A 135 23.13 -14.07 -6.84
CA GLU A 135 22.60 -15.08 -5.93
C GLU A 135 21.25 -15.57 -6.48
N PRO A 136 20.97 -16.88 -6.38
CA PRO A 136 19.69 -17.40 -6.82
C PRO A 136 18.52 -16.97 -5.95
N ALA A 137 17.41 -16.64 -6.61
CA ALA A 137 16.10 -16.42 -6.05
C ALA A 137 15.13 -17.53 -6.47
N ARG A 138 13.92 -17.54 -5.92
CA ARG A 138 12.91 -18.54 -6.25
C ARG A 138 11.51 -17.95 -6.30
N TRP A 139 10.60 -18.68 -6.94
CA TRP A 139 9.16 -18.57 -6.72
C TRP A 139 8.53 -19.94 -6.83
N THR A 140 7.31 -20.09 -6.32
CA THR A 140 6.51 -21.30 -6.57
C THR A 140 5.17 -20.92 -7.20
N MET A 141 4.64 -21.83 -8.02
CA MET A 141 3.30 -21.70 -8.55
C MET A 141 2.27 -22.20 -7.54
N GLY A 142 1.15 -21.48 -7.46
CA GLY A 142 -0.04 -21.92 -6.75
C GLY A 142 -0.83 -22.95 -7.52
N LEU A 143 -2.11 -23.11 -7.20
CA LEU A 143 -3.06 -23.94 -7.95
C LEU A 143 -3.71 -23.06 -9.02
N LEU A 144 -3.43 -23.37 -10.28
CA LEU A 144 -3.76 -22.52 -11.41
C LEU A 144 -5.19 -22.72 -11.93
N GLU A 145 -5.67 -23.95 -11.82
CA GLU A 145 -6.96 -24.35 -12.39
C GLU A 145 -7.94 -24.74 -11.28
N GLN A 146 -9.23 -24.48 -11.48
CA GLN A 146 -10.26 -24.91 -10.55
C GLN A 146 -10.26 -26.45 -10.34
N ALA A 147 -9.87 -27.20 -11.37
CA ALA A 147 -9.77 -28.65 -11.32
C ALA A 147 -8.61 -29.18 -10.46
N ASP A 148 -7.63 -28.36 -10.11
CA ASP A 148 -6.52 -28.72 -9.22
C ASP A 148 -6.97 -28.83 -7.77
N TRP A 149 -8.08 -28.18 -7.44
CA TRP A 149 -8.69 -28.23 -6.11
C TRP A 149 -9.59 -29.44 -5.96
N THR A 150 -9.23 -30.34 -5.04
CA THR A 150 -10.06 -31.49 -4.65
C THR A 150 -10.66 -31.31 -3.26
N ALA A 151 -10.27 -30.29 -2.54
CA ALA A 151 -10.76 -29.89 -1.23
C ALA A 151 -12.22 -29.37 -1.30
N LYS A 152 -12.92 -29.44 -0.18
CA LYS A 152 -14.26 -28.87 -0.01
C LYS A 152 -14.18 -27.70 0.97
N TRP A 153 -15.03 -26.69 0.79
CA TRP A 153 -15.22 -25.66 1.80
C TRP A 153 -15.85 -26.26 3.05
N ILE A 154 -15.20 -26.07 4.19
CA ILE A 154 -15.69 -26.54 5.49
C ILE A 154 -15.71 -25.40 6.51
N GLY A 155 -16.53 -25.58 7.55
CA GLY A 155 -16.63 -24.65 8.69
C GLY A 155 -17.40 -25.27 9.84
N ALA A 156 -17.68 -24.49 10.87
CA ALA A 156 -18.59 -24.88 11.92
C ALA A 156 -20.06 -24.79 11.46
N GLU A 157 -20.95 -25.48 12.13
CA GLU A 157 -22.38 -25.45 11.77
C GLU A 157 -23.05 -24.12 12.12
N LYS A 158 -22.59 -23.45 13.20
CA LYS A 158 -23.21 -22.22 13.68
C LYS A 158 -23.01 -21.07 12.72
N VAL A 159 -24.11 -20.43 12.34
CA VAL A 159 -24.18 -19.29 11.43
C VAL A 159 -24.58 -18.04 12.22
N PHE A 160 -23.98 -16.91 11.88
CA PHE A 160 -24.34 -15.62 12.45
C PHE A 160 -25.78 -15.25 12.06
N ALA A 161 -26.56 -14.87 13.06
CA ALA A 161 -27.87 -14.28 12.89
C ALA A 161 -27.90 -12.92 13.60
N ARG A 162 -28.05 -11.85 12.84
CA ARG A 162 -28.15 -10.49 13.41
C ARG A 162 -29.38 -10.42 14.31
N LYS A 163 -29.18 -10.04 15.56
CA LYS A 163 -30.23 -9.86 16.54
C LYS A 163 -30.73 -8.41 16.50
N GLU A 164 -32.03 -8.24 16.81
CA GLU A 164 -32.61 -6.89 16.96
C GLU A 164 -32.09 -6.21 18.21
N GLY A 165 -32.05 -4.87 18.16
CA GLY A 165 -31.62 -4.03 19.29
C GLY A 165 -30.69 -2.91 18.83
N TRP A 166 -30.68 -1.83 19.59
CA TRP A 166 -29.72 -0.74 19.39
C TRP A 166 -29.08 -0.37 20.74
N PRO A 167 -27.76 -0.41 20.86
CA PRO A 167 -26.83 -0.96 19.86
C PRO A 167 -27.03 -2.46 19.64
N PRO A 168 -26.62 -3.00 18.47
CA PRO A 168 -26.81 -4.43 18.22
C PRO A 168 -26.08 -5.25 19.27
N PRO A 169 -26.71 -6.35 19.77
CA PRO A 169 -26.05 -7.29 20.67
C PRO A 169 -24.80 -7.89 20.05
N ASP A 170 -23.80 -8.21 20.86
CA ASP A 170 -22.56 -8.85 20.39
C ASP A 170 -22.87 -10.17 19.66
N ASN A 171 -21.97 -10.53 18.75
CA ASN A 171 -21.96 -11.81 18.07
C ASN A 171 -21.85 -12.97 19.09
N ASP A 172 -22.43 -14.09 18.75
CA ASP A 172 -22.38 -15.32 19.57
C ASP A 172 -21.81 -16.53 18.80
N VAL A 173 -21.26 -16.30 17.60
CA VAL A 173 -20.52 -17.31 16.83
C VAL A 173 -19.07 -17.29 17.30
N PRO A 174 -18.56 -18.36 17.92
CA PRO A 174 -17.15 -18.44 18.30
C PRO A 174 -16.28 -18.60 17.07
N ASP A 175 -15.03 -18.16 17.16
CA ASP A 175 -14.00 -18.47 16.17
C ASP A 175 -13.67 -19.98 16.26
N PRO A 176 -13.95 -20.79 15.22
CA PRO A 176 -13.81 -22.23 15.38
C PRO A 176 -12.38 -22.72 15.17
N TRP A 177 -12.04 -23.78 15.90
CA TRP A 177 -10.94 -24.67 15.55
C TRP A 177 -11.44 -25.77 14.62
N LEU A 178 -10.64 -26.09 13.61
CA LEU A 178 -10.80 -27.26 12.74
C LEU A 178 -9.49 -28.04 12.75
N ARG A 179 -9.55 -29.36 12.79
CA ARG A 179 -8.38 -30.22 12.80
C ARG A 179 -8.59 -31.51 12.03
N LYS A 180 -7.46 -32.03 11.51
CA LYS A 180 -7.40 -33.33 10.82
C LYS A 180 -6.10 -34.03 11.17
N THR A 181 -6.21 -35.27 11.71
CA THR A 181 -5.07 -36.16 11.88
C THR A 181 -4.86 -37.01 10.65
N PHE A 182 -3.59 -37.32 10.35
CA PHE A 182 -3.18 -38.18 9.25
C PHE A 182 -1.81 -38.80 9.54
N THR A 183 -1.44 -39.87 8.80
CA THR A 183 -0.20 -40.61 9.04
C THR A 183 0.71 -40.54 7.82
N LEU A 184 2.00 -40.30 8.05
CA LEU A 184 3.05 -40.36 7.03
C LEU A 184 3.93 -41.59 7.23
N ASP A 185 4.14 -42.34 6.16
CA ASP A 185 5.01 -43.54 6.18
C ASP A 185 6.52 -43.22 6.23
N GLY A 186 6.88 -41.96 6.03
CA GLY A 186 8.26 -41.47 6.09
C GLY A 186 8.31 -39.96 6.27
N ALA A 187 9.49 -39.41 6.56
CA ALA A 187 9.70 -37.97 6.61
C ALA A 187 9.47 -37.35 5.22
N PRO A 188 8.72 -36.24 5.09
CA PRO A 188 8.47 -35.62 3.80
C PRO A 188 9.74 -35.01 3.22
N ARG A 189 9.86 -35.02 1.90
CA ARG A 189 10.89 -34.26 1.16
C ARG A 189 10.45 -32.83 0.92
N ARG A 190 9.16 -32.67 0.65
CA ARG A 190 8.48 -31.41 0.41
C ARG A 190 7.04 -31.55 0.88
N ALA A 191 6.50 -30.47 1.43
CA ALA A 191 5.08 -30.41 1.72
C ALA A 191 4.62 -28.96 1.61
N THR A 192 3.61 -28.75 0.78
CA THR A 192 3.01 -27.43 0.52
C THR A 192 1.52 -27.51 0.83
N ILE A 193 0.98 -26.51 1.55
CA ILE A 193 -0.45 -26.39 1.78
C ILE A 193 -0.96 -25.05 1.25
N TYR A 194 -2.09 -25.09 0.57
CA TYR A 194 -2.83 -23.96 0.05
C TYR A 194 -4.08 -23.79 0.91
N VAL A 195 -4.27 -22.60 1.49
CA VAL A 195 -5.38 -22.33 2.42
C VAL A 195 -6.14 -21.09 1.99
N ALA A 196 -7.36 -21.25 1.49
CA ALA A 196 -8.30 -20.17 1.22
C ALA A 196 -9.33 -20.05 2.35
N SER A 197 -9.68 -18.83 2.76
CA SER A 197 -10.71 -18.63 3.79
C SER A 197 -11.67 -17.49 3.47
N VAL A 198 -12.88 -17.58 4.01
CA VAL A 198 -13.82 -16.48 4.15
C VAL A 198 -13.73 -16.02 5.62
N GLY A 199 -13.23 -14.83 5.84
CA GLY A 199 -12.69 -14.40 7.12
C GLY A 199 -11.20 -14.70 7.23
N TYR A 200 -10.64 -14.55 8.42
CA TYR A 200 -9.22 -14.81 8.67
C TYR A 200 -8.95 -16.27 9.06
N HIS A 201 -7.72 -16.72 8.90
CA HIS A 201 -7.26 -18.00 9.41
C HIS A 201 -5.84 -17.92 10.00
N GLU A 202 -5.56 -18.84 10.92
CA GLU A 202 -4.21 -19.22 11.31
C GLU A 202 -4.02 -20.72 11.06
N LEU A 203 -2.88 -21.09 10.49
CA LEU A 203 -2.50 -22.47 10.22
C LEU A 203 -1.58 -22.99 11.33
N TYR A 204 -1.87 -24.20 11.82
CA TYR A 204 -1.05 -24.93 12.77
C TYR A 204 -0.72 -26.32 12.25
N VAL A 205 0.47 -26.80 12.54
CA VAL A 205 0.89 -28.18 12.28
C VAL A 205 1.60 -28.72 13.53
N ASN A 206 1.10 -29.82 14.04
CA ASN A 206 1.65 -30.50 15.24
C ASN A 206 1.89 -29.53 16.41
N GLY A 207 0.88 -28.70 16.73
CA GLY A 207 0.92 -27.73 17.82
C GLY A 207 1.60 -26.40 17.51
N THR A 208 2.33 -26.30 16.42
CA THR A 208 3.09 -25.10 16.06
C THR A 208 2.37 -24.27 15.01
N LYS A 209 2.21 -22.96 15.25
CA LYS A 209 1.72 -22.02 14.24
C LYS A 209 2.72 -21.92 13.10
N VAL A 210 2.24 -22.00 11.86
CA VAL A 210 3.05 -21.87 10.65
C VAL A 210 3.12 -20.39 10.24
N GLY A 211 4.34 -19.85 10.21
CA GLY A 211 4.58 -18.45 9.85
C GLY A 211 4.19 -17.44 10.94
N ASP A 212 4.45 -16.18 10.65
CA ASP A 212 4.26 -15.04 11.57
C ASP A 212 3.17 -14.06 11.10
N ALA A 213 2.53 -14.33 9.97
CA ALA A 213 1.44 -13.54 9.46
C ALA A 213 0.27 -13.45 10.43
N VAL A 214 -0.39 -12.30 10.45
CA VAL A 214 -1.58 -12.02 11.26
C VAL A 214 -2.69 -11.48 10.36
N LEU A 215 -3.96 -11.66 10.76
CA LEU A 215 -5.12 -11.18 9.99
C LEU A 215 -5.01 -11.56 8.49
N SER A 216 -4.74 -12.82 8.24
CA SER A 216 -4.52 -13.41 6.91
C SER A 216 -5.73 -14.26 6.47
N PRO A 217 -6.08 -14.27 5.18
CA PRO A 217 -5.52 -13.55 4.04
C PRO A 217 -5.94 -12.08 4.00
N SER A 218 -5.47 -11.35 2.97
CA SER A 218 -5.95 -10.00 2.66
C SER A 218 -7.46 -9.97 2.40
N VAL A 219 -8.09 -8.84 2.68
CA VAL A 219 -9.54 -8.67 2.49
C VAL A 219 -9.87 -8.53 1.00
N VAL A 220 -10.90 -9.22 0.57
CA VAL A 220 -11.42 -9.17 -0.81
C VAL A 220 -12.95 -9.08 -0.81
N ASN A 221 -13.55 -8.88 -1.96
CA ASN A 221 -14.99 -9.00 -2.12
C ASN A 221 -15.42 -10.47 -2.02
N TYR A 222 -15.76 -10.94 -0.81
CA TYR A 222 -16.21 -12.31 -0.55
C TYR A 222 -17.56 -12.67 -1.18
N ARG A 223 -18.15 -11.80 -1.97
CA ARG A 223 -19.26 -12.17 -2.86
C ARG A 223 -18.75 -12.81 -4.15
N LYS A 224 -17.49 -12.60 -4.50
CA LYS A 224 -16.92 -12.99 -5.79
C LYS A 224 -15.66 -13.84 -5.67
N ARG A 225 -14.80 -13.54 -4.70
CA ARG A 225 -13.44 -14.09 -4.61
C ARG A 225 -13.07 -14.52 -3.20
N ALA A 226 -12.20 -15.52 -3.09
CA ALA A 226 -11.39 -15.80 -1.92
C ALA A 226 -9.92 -15.96 -2.33
N ARG A 227 -9.00 -15.44 -1.51
CA ARG A 227 -7.57 -15.64 -1.73
C ARG A 227 -7.08 -16.83 -0.93
N TYR A 228 -6.16 -17.59 -1.54
CA TYR A 228 -5.45 -18.66 -0.84
C TYR A 228 -4.00 -18.23 -0.56
N VAL A 229 -3.55 -18.54 0.65
CA VAL A 229 -2.17 -18.38 1.09
C VAL A 229 -1.47 -19.73 0.95
N THR A 230 -0.24 -19.71 0.44
CA THR A 230 0.58 -20.90 0.28
C THR A 230 1.63 -20.97 1.39
N TYR A 231 1.73 -22.13 2.03
CA TYR A 231 2.69 -22.39 3.10
C TYR A 231 3.54 -23.60 2.79
N GLU A 232 4.83 -23.55 3.14
CA GLU A 232 5.72 -24.69 3.20
C GLU A 232 5.63 -25.29 4.61
N ILE A 233 5.29 -26.58 4.72
CA ILE A 233 5.05 -27.26 6.00
C ILE A 233 5.91 -28.49 6.22
N ALA A 234 6.88 -28.79 5.34
CA ALA A 234 7.69 -29.99 5.43
C ALA A 234 8.43 -30.09 6.79
N ASP A 235 8.99 -28.98 7.26
CA ASP A 235 9.76 -28.93 8.52
C ASP A 235 8.88 -29.08 9.78
N HIS A 236 7.58 -28.93 9.64
CA HIS A 236 6.61 -29.13 10.72
C HIS A 236 6.06 -30.57 10.76
N LEU A 237 6.30 -31.39 9.73
CA LEU A 237 5.79 -32.73 9.58
C LEU A 237 6.83 -33.78 9.99
N LYS A 238 6.38 -34.92 10.50
CA LYS A 238 7.24 -36.05 10.90
C LYS A 238 6.70 -37.38 10.38
N GLN A 239 7.55 -38.38 10.31
CA GLN A 239 7.08 -39.76 10.11
C GLN A 239 6.14 -40.17 11.26
N GLY A 240 5.09 -40.90 10.95
CA GLY A 240 4.04 -41.29 11.90
C GLY A 240 2.86 -40.31 11.87
N GLN A 241 2.19 -40.18 13.02
CA GLN A 241 0.99 -39.37 13.13
C GLN A 241 1.30 -37.90 13.14
N ASN A 242 0.52 -37.12 12.37
CA ASN A 242 0.55 -35.65 12.23
C ASN A 242 -0.86 -35.10 12.35
N VAL A 243 -0.94 -33.81 12.64
CA VAL A 243 -2.22 -33.05 12.64
C VAL A 243 -2.03 -31.70 11.96
N ILE A 244 -2.98 -31.34 11.12
CA ILE A 244 -3.17 -29.97 10.63
C ILE A 244 -4.35 -29.37 11.39
N GLY A 245 -4.14 -28.17 11.93
CA GLY A 245 -5.15 -27.37 12.58
C GLY A 245 -5.34 -26.03 11.89
N LEU A 246 -6.59 -25.59 11.79
CA LEU A 246 -6.97 -24.30 11.26
C LEU A 246 -7.82 -23.58 12.31
N TRP A 247 -7.38 -22.39 12.72
CA TRP A 247 -8.14 -21.52 13.59
C TRP A 247 -8.74 -20.41 12.75
N LEU A 248 -10.07 -20.31 12.68
CA LEU A 248 -10.74 -19.33 11.82
C LEU A 248 -11.26 -18.16 12.64
N GLY A 249 -11.17 -16.95 12.07
CA GLY A 249 -11.76 -15.72 12.61
C GLY A 249 -13.09 -15.40 11.93
N VAL A 250 -14.12 -15.16 12.73
CA VAL A 250 -15.47 -14.79 12.26
C VAL A 250 -15.44 -13.51 11.43
N SER A 251 -14.95 -12.41 11.97
CA SER A 251 -14.63 -11.11 11.32
C SER A 251 -15.39 -10.83 10.00
N TRP A 252 -14.70 -10.67 8.88
CA TRP A 252 -15.27 -10.38 7.56
C TRP A 252 -16.27 -11.41 7.05
N SER A 253 -16.30 -12.62 7.58
CA SER A 253 -17.27 -13.64 7.18
C SER A 253 -18.71 -13.26 7.47
N ILE A 254 -18.93 -12.36 8.45
CA ILE A 254 -20.26 -11.88 8.86
C ILE A 254 -20.54 -10.44 8.39
N PHE A 255 -19.62 -9.81 7.65
CA PHE A 255 -19.85 -8.48 7.11
C PHE A 255 -21.13 -8.47 6.24
N PRO A 256 -22.09 -7.57 6.50
CA PRO A 256 -23.43 -7.66 5.90
C PRO A 256 -23.43 -7.69 4.38
N GLN A 257 -22.57 -6.89 3.74
CA GLN A 257 -22.48 -6.76 2.27
C GLN A 257 -21.95 -8.04 1.61
N TYR A 258 -21.28 -8.93 2.35
CA TYR A 258 -20.72 -10.16 1.79
C TYR A 258 -21.66 -11.38 1.85
N LYS A 259 -22.87 -11.19 2.36
CA LYS A 259 -23.90 -12.23 2.37
C LYS A 259 -24.40 -12.50 0.95
N THR A 260 -24.46 -13.78 0.56
CA THR A 260 -25.11 -14.25 -0.67
C THR A 260 -26.03 -15.43 -0.34
N PRO A 261 -26.97 -15.80 -1.21
CA PRO A 261 -27.90 -16.91 -0.94
C PRO A 261 -27.20 -18.26 -0.70
N ASP A 262 -26.06 -18.49 -1.37
CA ASP A 262 -25.26 -19.71 -1.32
C ASP A 262 -24.12 -19.67 -0.28
N LYS A 263 -23.88 -18.52 0.32
CA LYS A 263 -22.82 -18.32 1.32
C LYS A 263 -23.38 -17.77 2.62
N PRO A 264 -23.60 -18.64 3.64
CA PRO A 264 -24.03 -18.18 4.95
C PRO A 264 -22.95 -17.33 5.64
N GLN A 265 -23.37 -16.52 6.62
CA GLN A 265 -22.47 -15.68 7.41
C GLN A 265 -21.80 -16.51 8.52
N THR A 266 -20.75 -17.23 8.15
CA THR A 266 -19.90 -18.04 9.03
C THR A 266 -18.49 -18.14 8.43
N PRO A 267 -17.43 -18.23 9.24
CA PRO A 267 -16.10 -18.45 8.71
C PRO A 267 -16.01 -19.82 8.05
N MET A 268 -15.38 -19.85 6.87
CA MET A 268 -15.20 -21.08 6.09
C MET A 268 -13.76 -21.15 5.58
N VAL A 269 -13.27 -22.38 5.41
CA VAL A 269 -11.93 -22.63 4.89
C VAL A 269 -11.95 -23.74 3.85
N LEU A 270 -11.09 -23.63 2.87
CA LEU A 270 -10.79 -24.63 1.88
C LEU A 270 -9.27 -24.79 1.87
N ALA A 271 -8.78 -25.98 2.21
CA ALA A 271 -7.34 -26.23 2.30
C ALA A 271 -6.96 -27.56 1.65
N GLN A 272 -5.83 -27.55 0.96
CA GLN A 272 -5.25 -28.72 0.31
C GLN A 272 -3.75 -28.75 0.54
N ALA A 273 -3.26 -29.84 1.14
CA ALA A 273 -1.84 -30.09 1.35
C ALA A 273 -1.36 -31.21 0.43
N ASP A 274 -0.30 -30.94 -0.31
CA ASP A 274 0.41 -31.91 -1.15
C ASP A 274 1.76 -32.23 -0.49
N VAL A 275 1.95 -33.50 -0.10
CA VAL A 275 3.11 -34.01 0.64
C VAL A 275 3.89 -34.98 -0.23
N GLU A 276 5.11 -34.68 -0.55
CA GLU A 276 6.03 -35.54 -1.28
C GLU A 276 6.87 -36.38 -0.31
N LEU A 277 6.81 -37.70 -0.50
CA LEU A 277 7.54 -38.69 0.32
C LEU A 277 8.73 -39.27 -0.44
N PRO A 278 9.69 -39.89 0.25
CA PRO A 278 10.79 -40.61 -0.37
C PRO A 278 10.29 -41.70 -1.33
N GLY A 279 10.99 -41.88 -2.43
CA GLY A 279 10.64 -42.90 -3.48
C GLY A 279 9.54 -42.45 -4.44
N GLY A 280 9.26 -41.15 -4.55
CA GLY A 280 8.29 -40.60 -5.50
C GLY A 280 6.82 -40.81 -5.12
N ARG A 281 6.57 -41.21 -3.89
CA ARG A 281 5.20 -41.29 -3.32
C ARG A 281 4.69 -39.92 -2.93
N SER A 282 3.40 -39.72 -3.00
CA SER A 282 2.74 -38.50 -2.56
C SER A 282 1.49 -38.81 -1.72
N LEU A 283 1.18 -37.91 -0.79
CA LEU A 283 -0.07 -37.92 -0.04
C LEU A 283 -0.73 -36.55 -0.21
N ARG A 284 -2.02 -36.53 -0.49
CA ARG A 284 -2.83 -35.33 -0.48
C ARG A 284 -3.77 -35.33 0.72
N VAL A 285 -3.74 -34.27 1.52
CA VAL A 285 -4.66 -34.04 2.65
C VAL A 285 -5.52 -32.85 2.30
N VAL A 286 -6.85 -33.03 2.30
CA VAL A 286 -7.82 -32.01 1.89
C VAL A 286 -8.84 -31.75 2.97
N THR A 287 -9.44 -30.57 2.96
CA THR A 287 -10.62 -30.28 3.77
C THR A 287 -11.84 -30.99 3.20
N ASP A 288 -12.53 -31.72 4.08
CA ASP A 288 -13.76 -32.47 3.80
C ASP A 288 -14.57 -32.70 5.10
N GLU A 289 -15.64 -33.48 5.02
CA GLU A 289 -16.50 -33.86 6.14
C GLU A 289 -15.83 -34.70 7.24
N THR A 290 -14.63 -35.20 7.00
CA THR A 290 -13.87 -35.99 7.99
C THR A 290 -13.08 -35.13 8.96
N TRP A 291 -12.98 -33.83 8.72
CA TRP A 291 -12.40 -32.89 9.66
C TRP A 291 -13.28 -32.74 10.90
N ARG A 292 -12.67 -32.41 12.03
CA ARG A 292 -13.34 -32.16 13.29
C ARG A 292 -13.31 -30.65 13.60
N THR A 293 -14.38 -30.13 14.21
CA THR A 293 -14.50 -28.75 14.64
C THR A 293 -14.93 -28.62 16.09
N HIS A 294 -14.42 -27.58 16.74
CA HIS A 294 -14.73 -27.25 18.13
C HIS A 294 -14.72 -25.73 18.31
N PRO A 295 -15.59 -25.13 19.13
CA PRO A 295 -15.49 -23.75 19.53
C PRO A 295 -14.14 -23.45 20.20
N SER A 296 -13.44 -22.41 19.78
CA SER A 296 -12.22 -21.96 20.46
C SER A 296 -12.53 -21.07 21.65
N PRO A 297 -11.56 -20.74 22.52
CA PRO A 297 -11.74 -19.77 23.60
C PRO A 297 -12.00 -18.35 23.12
N ASN A 298 -11.72 -18.04 21.83
CA ASN A 298 -11.89 -16.71 21.24
C ASN A 298 -13.28 -16.53 20.63
N THR A 299 -13.87 -15.37 20.84
CA THR A 299 -15.17 -14.99 20.25
C THR A 299 -15.12 -13.51 19.88
N LEU A 300 -15.54 -13.17 18.67
CA LEU A 300 -15.69 -11.78 18.23
C LEU A 300 -16.75 -11.07 19.10
N LEU A 301 -16.42 -9.92 19.66
CA LEU A 301 -17.37 -8.94 20.18
C LEU A 301 -17.80 -7.99 19.05
N GLY A 302 -19.04 -7.46 19.13
CA GLY A 302 -19.60 -6.66 18.03
C GLY A 302 -20.23 -7.54 16.95
N VAL A 303 -20.53 -6.94 15.81
CA VAL A 303 -21.23 -7.61 14.70
C VAL A 303 -20.54 -7.39 13.35
N TRP A 304 -19.31 -6.91 13.34
CA TRP A 304 -18.47 -6.62 12.18
C TRP A 304 -19.19 -5.78 11.12
N ASP A 305 -19.70 -4.64 11.55
CA ASP A 305 -20.46 -3.70 10.72
C ASP A 305 -20.09 -2.27 11.11
N PHE A 306 -20.50 -1.32 10.33
CA PHE A 306 -20.29 0.13 10.53
C PHE A 306 -20.56 0.51 12.00
N MET A 307 -19.57 1.16 12.67
CA MET A 307 -19.55 1.53 14.09
C MET A 307 -19.63 0.37 15.10
N HIS A 308 -19.59 -0.89 14.67
CA HIS A 308 -19.79 -2.06 15.53
C HIS A 308 -18.80 -3.19 15.26
N PHE A 309 -17.53 -2.86 15.01
CA PHE A 309 -16.46 -3.86 14.83
C PHE A 309 -16.04 -4.54 16.13
N GLY A 310 -16.31 -3.90 17.28
CA GLY A 310 -16.12 -4.48 18.61
C GLY A 310 -14.66 -4.80 18.93
N GLY A 311 -14.40 -6.03 19.32
CA GLY A 311 -13.09 -6.58 19.68
C GLY A 311 -13.19 -8.08 19.87
N GLU A 312 -12.53 -8.63 20.89
CA GLU A 312 -12.48 -10.07 21.15
C GLU A 312 -12.75 -10.37 22.60
N LEU A 313 -13.49 -11.43 22.85
CA LEU A 313 -13.60 -12.10 24.14
C LEU A 313 -12.75 -13.36 24.12
N TYR A 314 -11.72 -13.42 24.94
CA TYR A 314 -10.96 -14.64 25.17
C TYR A 314 -11.32 -15.22 26.54
N ASP A 315 -11.88 -16.42 26.57
CA ASP A 315 -12.25 -17.14 27.80
C ASP A 315 -11.26 -18.27 28.03
N ALA A 316 -10.27 -18.05 28.90
CA ALA A 316 -9.23 -19.04 29.17
C ALA A 316 -9.76 -20.34 29.85
N ASN A 317 -10.99 -20.33 30.34
CA ASN A 317 -11.61 -21.56 30.86
C ASN A 317 -12.06 -22.52 29.74
N LYS A 318 -12.10 -22.04 28.50
CA LYS A 318 -12.46 -22.84 27.31
C LYS A 318 -11.25 -23.35 26.55
N GLU A 319 -10.05 -23.11 27.05
CA GLU A 319 -8.84 -23.63 26.44
C GLU A 319 -8.83 -25.17 26.43
N VAL A 320 -8.48 -25.75 25.31
CA VAL A 320 -8.20 -27.16 25.15
C VAL A 320 -6.70 -27.32 24.95
N ALA A 321 -6.02 -27.76 26.01
CA ALA A 321 -4.56 -27.96 25.93
C ALA A 321 -4.23 -28.96 24.83
N GLY A 322 -3.25 -28.63 23.99
CA GLY A 322 -2.85 -29.48 22.87
C GLY A 322 -3.91 -29.63 21.77
N TRP A 323 -4.81 -28.66 21.59
CA TRP A 323 -5.90 -28.73 20.61
C TRP A 323 -5.46 -29.12 19.19
N CYS A 324 -4.22 -28.84 18.84
CA CYS A 324 -3.59 -29.20 17.57
C CYS A 324 -2.41 -30.19 17.75
N GLU A 325 -2.42 -31.01 18.79
CA GLU A 325 -1.44 -32.08 18.98
C GLU A 325 -2.00 -33.40 18.41
N PRO A 326 -1.13 -34.28 17.84
CA PRO A 326 -1.58 -35.51 17.17
C PRO A 326 -2.30 -36.49 18.06
N ASP A 327 -1.99 -36.52 19.35
CA ASP A 327 -2.51 -37.48 20.34
C ASP A 327 -3.77 -37.01 21.09
N LEU A 328 -4.28 -35.82 20.75
CA LEU A 328 -5.55 -35.34 21.34
C LEU A 328 -6.70 -36.27 20.96
N ASP A 329 -7.49 -36.71 21.95
CA ASP A 329 -8.78 -37.35 21.70
C ASP A 329 -9.83 -36.32 21.29
N ASP A 330 -10.14 -36.27 20.01
CA ASP A 330 -11.15 -35.40 19.42
C ASP A 330 -12.50 -36.09 19.14
N SER A 331 -12.72 -37.25 19.74
CA SER A 331 -13.97 -38.03 19.57
C SER A 331 -15.23 -37.24 19.98
N GLY A 332 -15.09 -36.32 20.93
CA GLY A 332 -16.15 -35.38 21.36
C GLY A 332 -16.34 -34.15 20.43
N TRP A 333 -15.48 -33.95 19.45
CA TRP A 333 -15.60 -32.81 18.53
C TRP A 333 -16.62 -33.09 17.43
N GLN A 334 -17.29 -32.06 16.92
CA GLN A 334 -18.28 -32.22 15.88
C GLN A 334 -17.60 -32.43 14.51
N PRO A 335 -18.23 -33.16 13.57
CA PRO A 335 -17.79 -33.15 12.17
C PRO A 335 -17.87 -31.72 11.59
N ALA A 336 -16.91 -31.37 10.75
CA ALA A 336 -16.97 -30.11 10.02
C ALA A 336 -18.13 -30.13 9.01
N LYS A 337 -18.83 -29.01 8.89
CA LYS A 337 -19.91 -28.86 7.93
C LYS A 337 -19.35 -28.45 6.58
N VAL A 338 -19.77 -29.12 5.54
CA VAL A 338 -19.41 -28.77 4.14
C VAL A 338 -20.32 -27.65 3.64
N TYR A 339 -19.71 -26.68 2.94
CA TYR A 339 -20.36 -25.56 2.27
C TYR A 339 -20.00 -25.57 0.78
N SER A 340 -20.72 -24.79 -0.03
CA SER A 340 -20.48 -24.72 -1.46
C SER A 340 -20.67 -23.26 -1.97
N PRO A 341 -19.90 -22.29 -1.45
CA PRO A 341 -19.97 -20.95 -1.96
C PRO A 341 -19.39 -20.88 -3.38
N ASN A 342 -20.01 -20.10 -4.25
CA ASN A 342 -19.50 -19.87 -5.60
C ASN A 342 -18.47 -18.72 -5.58
N LEU A 343 -17.22 -19.05 -5.25
CA LEU A 343 -16.12 -18.09 -5.12
C LEU A 343 -14.99 -18.44 -6.10
N LEU A 344 -14.49 -17.44 -6.80
CA LEU A 344 -13.23 -17.53 -7.55
C LEU A 344 -12.07 -17.66 -6.55
N LEU A 345 -11.18 -18.61 -6.78
CA LEU A 345 -9.94 -18.74 -6.03
C LEU A 345 -8.80 -18.01 -6.76
N SER A 346 -7.99 -17.28 -6.03
CA SER A 346 -6.77 -16.65 -6.55
C SER A 346 -5.68 -16.64 -5.48
N ALA A 347 -4.43 -16.61 -5.90
CA ALA A 347 -3.30 -16.56 -4.99
C ALA A 347 -3.27 -15.26 -4.18
N GLU A 348 -2.77 -15.34 -2.94
CA GLU A 348 -2.32 -14.17 -2.20
C GLU A 348 -0.97 -13.71 -2.76
N MET A 349 -0.94 -12.54 -3.37
CA MET A 349 0.23 -12.02 -4.07
C MET A 349 0.64 -10.63 -3.55
N ILE A 350 0.42 -10.39 -2.26
CA ILE A 350 0.93 -9.22 -1.54
C ILE A 350 1.70 -9.68 -0.31
N GLU A 351 2.44 -8.77 0.27
CA GLU A 351 3.07 -9.00 1.56
C GLU A 351 2.00 -9.27 2.63
N PRO A 352 2.24 -10.21 3.57
CA PRO A 352 1.28 -10.50 4.64
C PRO A 352 1.17 -9.34 5.62
N ASN A 353 0.06 -9.25 6.33
CA ASN A 353 -0.01 -8.40 7.52
C ASN A 353 0.88 -8.98 8.61
N ARG A 354 1.64 -8.12 9.27
CA ARG A 354 2.53 -8.46 10.39
C ARG A 354 2.43 -7.46 11.53
N ARG A 355 2.96 -7.85 12.67
CA ARG A 355 3.26 -6.95 13.78
C ARG A 355 4.57 -6.23 13.45
N ILE A 356 4.49 -4.98 13.03
CA ILE A 356 5.63 -4.24 12.45
C ILE A 356 6.47 -3.56 13.54
N LYS A 357 5.80 -2.88 14.48
CA LYS A 357 6.49 -2.06 15.48
C LYS A 357 5.85 -2.25 16.85
N GLU A 358 6.69 -2.53 17.84
CA GLU A 358 6.28 -2.58 19.24
C GLU A 358 6.13 -1.15 19.79
N ILE A 359 5.01 -0.89 20.45
CA ILE A 359 4.70 0.36 21.15
C ILE A 359 4.63 0.06 22.65
N ARG A 360 5.50 0.68 23.41
CA ARG A 360 5.47 0.63 24.87
C ARG A 360 4.64 1.77 25.41
N PRO A 361 3.74 1.53 26.37
CA PRO A 361 3.00 2.60 27.00
C PRO A 361 3.94 3.54 27.75
N ILE A 362 3.60 4.83 27.76
CA ILE A 362 4.35 5.87 28.44
C ILE A 362 3.81 6.21 29.82
N GLY A 363 2.58 5.77 30.14
CA GLY A 363 1.95 6.02 31.42
C GLY A 363 0.81 5.07 31.76
N VAL A 364 0.60 4.85 33.06
CA VAL A 364 -0.58 4.17 33.64
C VAL A 364 -1.09 5.02 34.79
N GLU A 365 -2.36 5.40 34.72
CA GLU A 365 -3.06 6.19 35.73
C GLU A 365 -4.23 5.40 36.35
N GLN A 366 -4.36 5.37 37.65
CA GLN A 366 -5.54 4.85 38.31
C GLN A 366 -6.66 5.89 38.29
N ILE A 367 -7.73 5.64 37.56
CA ILE A 367 -8.89 6.53 37.47
C ILE A 367 -9.79 6.35 38.71
N LYS A 368 -10.03 5.11 39.08
CA LYS A 368 -10.72 4.71 40.34
C LYS A 368 -10.33 3.27 40.68
N PRO A 369 -10.65 2.75 41.87
CA PRO A 369 -10.31 1.38 42.20
C PRO A 369 -10.79 0.37 41.16
N GLY A 370 -9.87 -0.47 40.65
CA GLY A 370 -10.14 -1.47 39.63
C GLY A 370 -10.18 -0.93 38.18
N ILE A 371 -9.94 0.35 37.95
CA ILE A 371 -9.96 0.96 36.62
C ILE A 371 -8.69 1.79 36.41
N TYR A 372 -7.97 1.43 35.38
CA TYR A 372 -6.70 2.05 34.99
C TYR A 372 -6.76 2.54 33.55
N ARG A 373 -6.18 3.70 33.30
CA ARG A 373 -6.00 4.24 31.96
C ARG A 373 -4.53 4.16 31.59
N VAL A 374 -4.26 3.54 30.44
CA VAL A 374 -2.94 3.38 29.85
C VAL A 374 -2.82 4.36 28.70
N ASP A 375 -1.69 5.07 28.65
CA ASP A 375 -1.33 5.96 27.55
C ASP A 375 -0.22 5.30 26.72
N LEU A 376 -0.49 5.04 25.44
CA LEU A 376 0.49 4.51 24.49
C LEU A 376 1.43 5.60 23.92
N GLY A 377 1.11 6.89 24.18
CA GLY A 377 1.86 8.04 23.65
C GLY A 377 1.61 8.34 22.17
N VAL A 378 0.98 7.43 21.46
CA VAL A 378 0.66 7.58 20.03
C VAL A 378 -0.65 6.84 19.72
N ASN A 379 -1.43 7.39 18.80
CA ASN A 379 -2.57 6.67 18.23
C ASN A 379 -2.02 5.56 17.32
N VAL A 380 -2.50 4.34 17.47
CA VAL A 380 -2.02 3.17 16.75
C VAL A 380 -3.15 2.24 16.38
N THR A 381 -3.09 1.68 15.18
CA THR A 381 -3.95 0.59 14.72
C THR A 381 -3.20 -0.73 14.85
N GLY A 382 -3.78 -1.67 15.60
CA GLY A 382 -3.11 -2.96 15.72
C GLY A 382 -3.57 -3.82 16.88
N TRP A 383 -2.63 -4.48 17.53
CA TRP A 383 -2.86 -5.48 18.55
C TRP A 383 -2.37 -5.04 19.92
N LEU A 384 -3.14 -5.40 20.95
CA LEU A 384 -2.73 -5.31 22.35
C LEU A 384 -2.24 -6.68 22.84
N GLU A 385 -1.15 -6.70 23.59
CA GLU A 385 -0.72 -7.80 24.45
C GLU A 385 -0.65 -7.28 25.89
N ILE A 386 -1.31 -7.97 26.82
CA ILE A 386 -1.29 -7.60 28.23
C ILE A 386 -1.27 -8.84 29.13
N ASP A 387 -0.31 -8.88 30.05
CA ASP A 387 -0.22 -9.90 31.10
C ASP A 387 -1.19 -9.58 32.23
N LEU A 388 -2.08 -10.52 32.53
CA LEU A 388 -3.20 -10.33 33.44
C LEU A 388 -3.16 -11.36 34.60
N ARG A 389 -3.56 -10.92 35.77
CA ARG A 389 -3.69 -11.77 37.00
C ARG A 389 -4.86 -11.32 37.85
N GLY A 390 -5.44 -12.28 38.57
CA GLY A 390 -6.61 -12.07 39.44
C GLY A 390 -7.11 -13.39 40.00
N GLN A 391 -8.39 -13.44 40.36
CA GLN A 391 -9.01 -14.70 40.72
C GLN A 391 -9.45 -15.48 39.49
N PRO A 392 -9.43 -16.83 39.51
CA PRO A 392 -10.02 -17.62 38.44
C PRO A 392 -11.46 -17.19 38.15
N GLY A 393 -11.77 -16.96 36.87
CA GLY A 393 -13.07 -16.47 36.41
C GLY A 393 -13.26 -14.95 36.43
N ASP A 394 -12.32 -14.18 36.96
CA ASP A 394 -12.36 -12.71 36.85
C ASP A 394 -12.37 -12.30 35.36
N THR A 395 -13.20 -11.32 35.05
CA THR A 395 -13.28 -10.73 33.70
C THR A 395 -12.65 -9.38 33.69
N ILE A 396 -11.63 -9.22 32.86
CA ILE A 396 -10.93 -7.94 32.59
C ILE A 396 -11.42 -7.40 31.26
N GLU A 397 -11.86 -6.14 31.22
CA GLU A 397 -12.28 -5.45 30.00
C GLU A 397 -11.26 -4.37 29.62
N MET A 398 -10.83 -4.35 28.35
CA MET A 398 -9.97 -3.37 27.73
C MET A 398 -10.82 -2.56 26.74
N LYS A 399 -10.94 -1.26 26.97
CA LYS A 399 -11.67 -0.29 26.13
C LYS A 399 -10.68 0.61 25.44
N PHE A 400 -10.82 0.77 24.11
CA PHE A 400 -9.88 1.52 23.31
C PHE A 400 -10.46 2.87 22.90
N SER A 401 -9.65 3.92 22.97
CA SER A 401 -10.05 5.29 22.60
C SER A 401 -8.94 6.06 21.95
N GLU A 402 -9.29 6.86 20.95
CA GLU A 402 -8.41 7.87 20.37
C GLU A 402 -8.28 9.12 21.25
N ARG A 403 -9.13 9.26 22.25
CA ARG A 403 -9.20 10.44 23.13
C ARG A 403 -8.90 10.06 24.57
N SER A 404 -8.34 11.03 25.33
CA SER A 404 -8.06 10.89 26.76
C SER A 404 -9.36 10.82 27.57
N THR A 405 -10.10 9.72 27.47
CA THR A 405 -11.35 9.41 28.16
C THR A 405 -11.32 7.99 28.67
N THR A 406 -12.26 7.66 29.57
CA THR A 406 -12.53 6.27 30.00
C THR A 406 -13.57 5.58 29.13
N ASP A 407 -14.20 6.31 28.21
CA ASP A 407 -15.13 5.73 27.24
C ASP A 407 -14.37 5.13 26.06
N MET A 408 -15.00 4.19 25.36
CA MET A 408 -14.45 3.56 24.17
C MET A 408 -14.90 4.31 22.90
N THR A 409 -14.00 4.42 21.94
CA THR A 409 -14.35 4.91 20.60
C THR A 409 -15.13 3.83 19.85
N HIS A 410 -16.33 4.15 19.35
CA HIS A 410 -17.15 3.27 18.50
C HIS A 410 -17.25 1.82 19.00
N ARG A 411 -17.35 1.64 20.34
CA ARG A 411 -17.50 0.33 20.98
C ARG A 411 -16.30 -0.62 20.81
N LEU A 412 -15.13 -0.11 20.51
CA LEU A 412 -13.90 -0.92 20.47
C LEU A 412 -13.53 -1.36 21.89
N ARG A 413 -13.62 -2.65 22.12
CA ARG A 413 -13.33 -3.27 23.42
C ARG A 413 -12.97 -4.73 23.28
N SER A 414 -12.10 -5.20 24.16
CA SER A 414 -11.83 -6.63 24.28
C SER A 414 -12.00 -7.08 25.73
N LYS A 415 -12.20 -8.38 25.95
CA LYS A 415 -12.36 -8.99 27.26
C LYS A 415 -11.50 -10.22 27.40
N TYR A 416 -11.01 -10.43 28.61
CA TYR A 416 -10.29 -11.64 28.97
C TYR A 416 -10.92 -12.23 30.24
N VAL A 417 -11.28 -13.50 30.20
CA VAL A 417 -11.74 -14.24 31.39
C VAL A 417 -10.58 -15.09 31.86
N LEU A 418 -10.12 -14.85 33.09
CA LEU A 418 -9.01 -15.59 33.70
C LEU A 418 -9.32 -17.06 33.87
N GLY A 419 -8.41 -17.90 33.42
CA GLY A 419 -8.51 -19.35 33.59
C GLY A 419 -8.22 -19.83 35.02
N PRO A 420 -8.14 -21.16 35.21
CA PRO A 420 -7.99 -21.78 36.55
C PRO A 420 -6.74 -21.34 37.31
N THR A 421 -5.69 -20.89 36.64
CA THR A 421 -4.45 -20.42 37.28
C THR A 421 -4.54 -19.02 37.87
N GLY A 422 -5.61 -18.26 37.55
CA GLY A 422 -5.72 -16.84 37.89
C GLY A 422 -4.70 -15.94 37.22
N ALA A 423 -4.00 -16.42 36.20
CA ALA A 423 -3.05 -15.65 35.41
C ALA A 423 -3.15 -16.01 33.92
N GLY A 424 -2.85 -15.08 33.04
CA GLY A 424 -2.86 -15.30 31.61
C GLY A 424 -2.45 -14.06 30.84
N MET A 425 -2.39 -14.16 29.53
CA MET A 425 -2.04 -13.07 28.64
C MET A 425 -3.17 -12.89 27.60
N PHE A 426 -3.75 -11.71 27.56
CA PHE A 426 -4.60 -11.32 26.44
C PHE A 426 -3.72 -10.89 25.27
N ARG A 427 -4.10 -11.32 24.06
CA ARG A 427 -3.58 -10.87 22.79
C ARG A 427 -4.70 -10.87 21.78
N ASN A 428 -4.81 -9.80 20.98
CA ASN A 428 -5.68 -9.81 19.80
C ASN A 428 -5.28 -10.94 18.83
N ARG A 429 -6.24 -11.44 18.05
CA ARG A 429 -6.02 -12.53 17.10
C ARG A 429 -6.67 -12.27 15.75
N PHE A 430 -7.98 -12.06 15.71
CA PHE A 430 -8.76 -11.90 14.49
C PHE A 430 -9.49 -10.55 14.42
N ASN A 431 -9.20 -9.66 15.35
CA ASN A 431 -9.62 -8.28 15.35
C ASN A 431 -8.45 -7.37 15.72
N TYR A 432 -8.62 -6.09 15.56
CA TYR A 432 -7.63 -5.06 15.90
C TYR A 432 -8.34 -3.86 16.52
N PHE A 433 -7.60 -3.06 17.23
CA PHE A 433 -8.08 -1.80 17.78
C PHE A 433 -7.41 -0.61 17.09
N THR A 434 -7.98 0.58 17.29
CA THR A 434 -7.33 1.87 17.01
C THR A 434 -7.52 2.75 18.23
N GLY A 435 -6.45 3.37 18.69
CA GLY A 435 -6.47 4.27 19.82
C GLY A 435 -5.10 4.54 20.41
N GLN A 436 -5.01 5.64 21.14
CA GLN A 436 -3.86 5.97 21.99
C GLN A 436 -4.10 5.53 23.44
N TRP A 437 -5.36 5.52 23.87
CA TRP A 437 -5.76 5.30 25.26
C TRP A 437 -6.44 3.97 25.43
N ILE A 438 -6.04 3.22 26.48
CA ILE A 438 -6.66 1.95 26.82
C ILE A 438 -7.18 2.05 28.26
N THR A 439 -8.48 1.91 28.46
CA THR A 439 -9.05 1.78 29.80
C THR A 439 -9.17 0.31 30.15
N VAL A 440 -8.47 -0.14 31.19
CA VAL A 440 -8.49 -1.52 31.69
C VAL A 440 -9.33 -1.56 32.95
N GLU A 441 -10.41 -2.33 32.92
CA GLU A 441 -11.38 -2.50 34.05
C GLU A 441 -11.34 -3.92 34.59
N GLY A 442 -11.53 -4.08 35.90
CA GLY A 442 -11.59 -5.38 36.55
C GLY A 442 -10.28 -5.83 37.20
N LEU A 443 -9.23 -4.99 37.21
CA LEU A 443 -7.96 -5.34 37.87
C LEU A 443 -7.96 -4.97 39.34
N SER A 444 -7.58 -5.90 40.22
CA SER A 444 -7.35 -5.66 41.62
C SER A 444 -5.99 -5.05 41.97
N TYR A 445 -5.14 -4.76 40.97
CA TYR A 445 -3.80 -4.23 41.09
C TYR A 445 -3.53 -3.23 39.96
N GLN A 446 -2.56 -2.36 40.13
CA GLN A 446 -2.10 -1.47 39.05
C GLN A 446 -1.19 -2.29 38.11
N PRO A 447 -1.52 -2.35 36.78
CA PRO A 447 -0.65 -3.02 35.82
C PRO A 447 0.65 -2.23 35.67
N LYS A 448 1.74 -2.93 35.44
CA LYS A 448 3.02 -2.30 35.14
C LYS A 448 3.13 -1.99 33.64
N LEU A 449 3.94 -0.99 33.31
CA LEU A 449 4.21 -0.66 31.89
C LEU A 449 4.82 -1.84 31.12
N GLU A 450 5.66 -2.63 31.78
CA GLU A 450 6.31 -3.81 31.20
C GLU A 450 5.35 -4.97 30.89
N ASP A 451 4.19 -5.03 31.56
CA ASP A 451 3.15 -6.04 31.35
C ASP A 451 2.29 -5.74 30.09
N ILE A 452 2.48 -4.57 29.45
CA ILE A 452 1.63 -4.08 28.37
C ILE A 452 2.47 -3.76 27.15
N ARG A 453 2.01 -4.21 25.99
CA ARG A 453 2.57 -3.91 24.67
C ARG A 453 1.45 -3.68 23.67
N ALA A 454 1.57 -2.68 22.85
CA ALA A 454 0.79 -2.55 21.63
C ALA A 454 1.69 -2.79 20.42
N TRP A 455 1.10 -3.21 19.33
CA TRP A 455 1.80 -3.48 18.08
C TRP A 455 1.10 -2.76 16.94
N LEU A 456 1.84 -1.97 16.17
CA LEU A 456 1.38 -1.57 14.85
C LEU A 456 1.23 -2.83 13.99
N VAL A 457 0.05 -3.01 13.40
CA VAL A 457 -0.24 -4.10 12.47
C VAL A 457 -0.61 -3.51 11.12
N ARG A 458 0.15 -3.84 10.09
CA ARG A 458 -0.11 -3.46 8.70
C ARG A 458 0.40 -4.50 7.72
N THR A 459 0.09 -4.34 6.45
CA THR A 459 0.76 -5.07 5.37
C THR A 459 2.25 -4.75 5.39
N ASP A 460 3.11 -5.79 5.30
CA ASP A 460 4.57 -5.69 5.52
C ASP A 460 5.34 -5.25 4.27
N TYR A 461 4.87 -4.19 3.61
CA TYR A 461 5.59 -3.57 2.49
C TYR A 461 6.83 -2.82 2.99
N GLU A 462 7.85 -2.73 2.13
CA GLU A 462 9.10 -2.03 2.41
C GLU A 462 8.92 -0.50 2.28
N GLN A 463 9.63 0.26 3.11
CA GLN A 463 9.77 1.70 2.94
C GLN A 463 10.67 1.98 1.72
N ALA A 464 10.25 2.90 0.85
CA ALA A 464 10.97 3.26 -0.36
C ALA A 464 11.65 4.63 -0.28
N ALA A 465 11.23 5.49 0.63
CA ALA A 465 11.81 6.82 0.74
C ALA A 465 12.05 7.24 2.18
N ASP A 466 12.99 8.16 2.35
CA ASP A 466 13.18 8.89 3.60
C ASP A 466 13.36 10.37 3.29
N PHE A 467 12.97 11.23 4.22
CA PHE A 467 13.02 12.68 4.08
C PHE A 467 13.34 13.33 5.40
N GLU A 468 14.30 14.23 5.37
CA GLU A 468 14.63 15.12 6.48
C GLU A 468 14.98 16.51 5.97
N CYS A 469 14.62 17.56 6.70
CA CYS A 469 14.96 18.92 6.35
C CYS A 469 15.29 19.78 7.58
N SER A 470 15.79 21.00 7.35
CA SER A 470 16.11 21.94 8.44
C SER A 470 14.88 22.46 9.19
N HIS A 471 13.67 22.27 8.69
CA HIS A 471 12.44 22.81 9.24
C HIS A 471 11.70 21.78 10.09
N GLU A 472 11.76 21.90 11.43
CA GLU A 472 11.23 20.91 12.37
C GLU A 472 9.73 20.59 12.17
N LEU A 473 8.89 21.62 11.92
CA LEU A 473 7.46 21.40 11.70
C LEU A 473 7.21 20.50 10.48
N LEU A 474 7.95 20.69 9.38
CA LEU A 474 7.81 19.86 8.18
C LEU A 474 8.21 18.42 8.44
N ASN A 475 9.32 18.16 9.16
CA ASN A 475 9.72 16.82 9.57
C ASN A 475 8.63 16.14 10.42
N ARG A 476 8.03 16.87 11.35
CA ARG A 476 6.92 16.37 12.16
C ARG A 476 5.69 16.05 11.32
N ILE A 477 5.32 16.92 10.36
CA ILE A 477 4.19 16.67 9.46
C ILE A 477 4.46 15.41 8.62
N TYR A 478 5.65 15.29 8.03
CA TYR A 478 6.06 14.12 7.26
C TYR A 478 5.91 12.84 8.07
N ASN A 479 6.55 12.77 9.23
CA ASN A 479 6.53 11.58 10.08
C ASN A 479 5.10 11.22 10.55
N THR A 480 4.28 12.22 10.90
CA THR A 480 2.88 11.98 11.30
C THR A 480 2.03 11.49 10.13
N THR A 481 2.29 12.01 8.93
CA THR A 481 1.61 11.57 7.70
C THR A 481 1.93 10.11 7.38
N LEU A 482 3.20 9.73 7.42
CA LEU A 482 3.61 8.33 7.17
C LEU A 482 3.09 7.39 8.26
N TRP A 483 3.19 7.77 9.52
CA TRP A 483 2.64 6.99 10.62
C TRP A 483 1.14 6.73 10.43
N THR A 484 0.38 7.76 10.02
CA THR A 484 -1.06 7.61 9.74
C THR A 484 -1.31 6.68 8.55
N PHE A 485 -0.52 6.78 7.48
CA PHE A 485 -0.64 5.88 6.33
C PHE A 485 -0.39 4.43 6.75
N GLU A 486 0.61 4.16 7.58
CA GLU A 486 0.90 2.84 8.10
C GLU A 486 -0.25 2.30 8.97
N ASP A 487 -0.84 3.12 9.82
CA ASP A 487 -2.00 2.77 10.65
C ASP A 487 -3.26 2.39 9.84
N LEU A 488 -3.36 2.84 8.60
CA LEU A 488 -4.55 2.66 7.76
C LEU A 488 -4.37 1.61 6.65
N SER A 489 -3.16 1.11 6.42
CA SER A 489 -2.83 0.19 5.32
C SER A 489 -2.80 -1.28 5.77
N LEU A 490 -3.95 -1.81 6.15
CA LEU A 490 -4.13 -3.15 6.66
C LEU A 490 -5.07 -3.96 5.77
N GLY A 491 -4.71 -5.21 5.46
CA GLY A 491 -5.57 -6.11 4.67
C GLY A 491 -5.49 -5.92 3.16
N GLY A 492 -4.44 -5.24 2.64
CA GLY A 492 -4.19 -5.09 1.22
C GLY A 492 -4.97 -3.95 0.55
N TYR A 493 -5.39 -2.96 1.31
CA TYR A 493 -5.96 -1.69 0.87
C TYR A 493 -5.80 -0.63 1.96
N VAL A 494 -6.00 0.64 1.63
CA VAL A 494 -5.99 1.72 2.62
C VAL A 494 -7.42 1.98 3.08
N VAL A 495 -7.66 1.90 4.39
CA VAL A 495 -8.96 2.23 4.97
C VAL A 495 -9.06 3.73 5.26
N ASP A 496 -10.29 4.25 5.26
CA ASP A 496 -10.57 5.61 5.70
C ASP A 496 -10.21 5.83 7.17
N CYS A 497 -10.75 4.98 8.04
CA CYS A 497 -10.48 4.93 9.47
C CYS A 497 -10.62 3.49 10.00
N ALA A 498 -9.71 3.10 10.89
CA ALA A 498 -9.60 1.70 11.32
C ALA A 498 -10.57 1.30 12.44
N HIS A 499 -11.29 2.26 13.05
CA HIS A 499 -12.20 2.01 14.17
C HIS A 499 -13.68 1.92 13.80
N ARG A 500 -14.16 2.74 12.82
CA ARG A 500 -15.58 2.99 12.55
C ARG A 500 -16.09 2.33 11.30
N GLU A 501 -15.34 2.41 10.20
CA GLU A 501 -15.79 2.03 8.86
C GLU A 501 -14.94 0.91 8.26
N ARG A 502 -13.64 0.99 8.33
CA ARG A 502 -12.69 -0.01 7.78
C ARG A 502 -12.89 -0.22 6.27
N MET A 503 -13.20 0.86 5.54
CA MET A 503 -13.55 0.80 4.13
C MET A 503 -12.54 1.52 3.27
N GLY A 504 -12.31 1.01 2.05
CA GLY A 504 -11.40 1.60 1.07
C GLY A 504 -12.14 2.55 0.14
N TYR A 505 -12.41 3.78 0.60
CA TYR A 505 -13.08 4.81 -0.20
C TYR A 505 -12.18 5.34 -1.32
N GLY A 506 -12.73 5.46 -2.54
CA GLY A 506 -11.99 6.03 -3.67
C GLY A 506 -11.71 7.51 -3.53
N GLY A 507 -12.56 8.27 -2.82
CA GLY A 507 -12.29 9.67 -2.48
C GLY A 507 -11.07 9.83 -1.58
N ASP A 508 -11.00 9.03 -0.53
CA ASP A 508 -9.87 8.95 0.41
C ASP A 508 -8.60 8.44 -0.27
N ALA A 509 -8.76 7.53 -1.22
CA ALA A 509 -7.65 6.98 -1.98
C ALA A 509 -6.88 8.05 -2.76
N HIS A 510 -7.54 9.12 -3.24
CA HIS A 510 -6.83 10.25 -3.85
C HIS A 510 -5.91 10.98 -2.87
N ALA A 511 -6.26 11.00 -1.58
CA ALA A 511 -5.39 11.59 -0.57
C ALA A 511 -4.22 10.69 -0.16
N THR A 512 -4.30 9.38 -0.41
CA THR A 512 -3.35 8.39 0.12
C THR A 512 -2.44 7.76 -0.93
N THR A 513 -2.89 7.59 -2.18
CA THR A 513 -2.18 6.76 -3.16
C THR A 513 -0.82 7.34 -3.55
N GLU A 514 -0.76 8.61 -3.95
CA GLU A 514 0.52 9.23 -4.29
C GLU A 514 1.45 9.35 -3.07
N CYS A 515 0.89 9.66 -1.89
CA CYS A 515 1.65 9.62 -0.63
C CYS A 515 2.27 8.24 -0.40
N GLY A 516 1.48 7.18 -0.55
CA GLY A 516 1.94 5.80 -0.42
C GLY A 516 3.02 5.44 -1.44
N LEU A 517 2.77 5.67 -2.73
CA LEU A 517 3.68 5.34 -3.83
C LEU A 517 5.01 6.11 -3.78
N ASN A 518 5.02 7.32 -3.21
CA ASN A 518 6.23 8.12 -3.03
C ASN A 518 7.08 7.68 -1.83
N ASN A 519 6.51 6.91 -0.91
CA ASN A 519 7.18 6.60 0.35
C ASN A 519 7.38 5.10 0.60
N TYR A 520 6.66 4.21 -0.12
CA TYR A 520 6.70 2.77 0.10
C TYR A 520 6.70 1.97 -1.21
N GLN A 521 7.20 0.73 -1.16
CA GLN A 521 7.14 -0.25 -2.25
C GLN A 521 5.74 -0.89 -2.28
N LEU A 522 4.82 -0.36 -3.07
CA LEU A 522 3.42 -0.74 -3.06
C LEU A 522 2.93 -1.37 -4.38
N GLY A 523 3.85 -1.86 -5.22
CA GLY A 523 3.49 -2.44 -6.51
C GLY A 523 2.53 -3.62 -6.37
N ALA A 524 2.83 -4.58 -5.49
CA ALA A 524 1.96 -5.72 -5.20
C ALA A 524 0.65 -5.29 -4.52
N PHE A 525 0.75 -4.45 -3.49
CA PHE A 525 -0.38 -3.94 -2.72
C PHE A 525 -1.44 -3.23 -3.60
N TYR A 526 -1.03 -2.28 -4.42
CA TYR A 526 -1.96 -1.54 -5.27
C TYR A 526 -2.43 -2.34 -6.50
N THR A 527 -1.64 -3.29 -7.00
CA THR A 527 -2.10 -4.25 -8.01
C THR A 527 -3.26 -5.08 -7.48
N LYS A 528 -3.17 -5.55 -6.22
CA LYS A 528 -4.27 -6.23 -5.53
C LYS A 528 -5.49 -5.30 -5.37
N TRP A 529 -5.31 -4.08 -4.90
CA TRP A 529 -6.43 -3.16 -4.71
C TRP A 529 -7.10 -2.75 -6.03
N SER A 530 -6.32 -2.64 -7.10
CA SER A 530 -6.86 -2.47 -8.45
C SER A 530 -7.74 -3.66 -8.90
N GLN A 531 -7.35 -4.90 -8.55
CA GLN A 531 -8.21 -6.08 -8.77
C GLN A 531 -9.51 -6.00 -7.96
N ASP A 532 -9.47 -5.49 -6.72
CA ASP A 532 -10.67 -5.33 -5.91
C ASP A 532 -11.68 -4.36 -6.55
N TRP A 533 -11.23 -3.27 -7.18
CA TRP A 533 -12.08 -2.36 -7.93
C TRP A 533 -12.73 -3.05 -9.13
N ARG A 534 -12.03 -3.94 -9.82
CA ARG A 534 -12.62 -4.79 -10.87
C ARG A 534 -13.67 -5.75 -10.31
N ASP A 535 -13.44 -6.29 -9.12
CA ASP A 535 -14.32 -7.28 -8.50
C ASP A 535 -15.60 -6.69 -7.91
N VAL A 536 -15.64 -5.38 -7.62
CA VAL A 536 -16.87 -4.70 -7.14
C VAL A 536 -17.71 -4.11 -8.28
N GLN A 537 -17.20 -4.02 -9.50
CA GLN A 537 -17.93 -3.44 -10.62
C GLN A 537 -19.09 -4.34 -11.06
N GLY A 538 -20.26 -3.74 -11.29
CA GLY A 538 -21.45 -4.44 -11.78
C GLY A 538 -22.06 -5.42 -10.78
N GLY A 539 -21.61 -5.43 -9.52
CA GLY A 539 -22.19 -6.24 -8.47
C GLY A 539 -23.54 -5.70 -8.00
N ASP A 540 -24.39 -6.56 -7.46
CA ASP A 540 -25.66 -6.16 -6.85
C ASP A 540 -25.38 -5.43 -5.52
N SER A 541 -25.65 -4.12 -5.47
CA SER A 541 -25.52 -3.33 -4.25
C SER A 541 -26.80 -3.47 -3.42
N ALA A 542 -26.71 -4.27 -2.39
CA ALA A 542 -27.78 -4.39 -1.41
C ALA A 542 -27.96 -3.13 -0.54
N TRP A 543 -27.10 -2.12 -0.68
CA TRP A 543 -27.03 -0.95 0.18
C TRP A 543 -27.01 0.33 -0.64
N GLY A 544 -28.18 0.83 -1.01
CA GLY A 544 -28.34 2.24 -1.25
C GLY A 544 -28.29 2.96 0.09
N THR A 545 -27.30 3.81 0.29
CA THR A 545 -27.25 4.69 1.45
C THR A 545 -28.30 5.79 1.26
N GLY A 546 -29.45 5.63 1.89
CA GLY A 546 -30.48 6.68 1.97
C GLY A 546 -31.32 6.94 0.74
N GLY A 547 -31.05 6.29 -0.40
CA GLY A 547 -31.86 6.39 -1.61
C GLY A 547 -32.81 5.21 -1.80
N ASP A 548 -33.65 5.33 -2.80
CA ASP A 548 -34.59 4.27 -3.16
C ASP A 548 -33.78 3.03 -3.58
N LYS A 549 -33.91 1.92 -2.87
CA LYS A 549 -33.17 0.67 -3.09
C LYS A 549 -33.29 0.15 -4.53
N ALA A 550 -34.33 0.51 -5.23
CA ALA A 550 -34.59 0.15 -6.63
C ALA A 550 -33.66 0.92 -7.60
N GLU A 551 -33.44 2.22 -7.38
CA GLU A 551 -32.56 3.04 -8.24
C GLU A 551 -31.10 2.64 -8.11
N THR A 552 -30.68 2.27 -6.91
CA THR A 552 -29.29 1.86 -6.67
C THR A 552 -28.97 0.50 -7.30
N LYS A 553 -29.93 -0.40 -7.32
CA LYS A 553 -29.79 -1.72 -7.92
C LYS A 553 -29.58 -1.66 -9.43
N ASP A 554 -30.37 -0.86 -10.13
CA ASP A 554 -30.26 -0.72 -11.58
C ASP A 554 -28.98 -0.01 -12.03
N THR A 555 -28.44 0.90 -11.21
CA THR A 555 -27.22 1.64 -11.54
C THR A 555 -25.96 0.79 -11.42
N VAL A 556 -25.91 -0.18 -10.51
CA VAL A 556 -24.74 -1.05 -10.32
C VAL A 556 -24.66 -2.11 -11.41
N GLU A 557 -25.75 -2.67 -11.86
CA GLU A 557 -25.81 -3.68 -12.91
C GLU A 557 -25.32 -3.17 -14.28
N SER A 558 -25.34 -1.85 -14.50
CA SER A 558 -24.98 -1.23 -15.79
C SER A 558 -23.53 -0.78 -15.94
N GLY A 559 -22.62 -1.19 -15.05
CA GLY A 559 -21.20 -0.83 -15.10
C GLY A 559 -20.79 0.22 -14.08
N ASN A 560 -21.71 0.68 -13.23
CA ASN A 560 -21.41 1.55 -12.10
C ASN A 560 -20.46 0.87 -11.12
N LEU A 561 -19.85 1.68 -10.26
CA LEU A 561 -18.96 1.26 -9.17
C LEU A 561 -19.48 1.82 -7.85
N PRO A 562 -19.35 1.06 -6.75
CA PRO A 562 -19.52 1.63 -5.41
C PRO A 562 -18.39 2.61 -5.16
N TYR A 563 -18.45 3.40 -4.09
CA TYR A 563 -17.32 4.25 -3.75
C TYR A 563 -16.31 3.60 -2.81
N THR A 564 -16.43 2.32 -2.55
CA THR A 564 -15.45 1.54 -1.78
C THR A 564 -15.08 0.22 -2.47
N ALA A 565 -13.83 -0.22 -2.28
CA ALA A 565 -13.33 -1.54 -2.63
C ALA A 565 -12.25 -1.97 -1.60
N PRO A 566 -12.14 -3.25 -1.22
CA PRO A 566 -12.90 -4.44 -1.60
C PRO A 566 -14.28 -4.52 -0.95
N THR A 567 -14.55 -3.68 0.04
CA THR A 567 -15.86 -3.53 0.65
C THR A 567 -16.83 -2.95 -0.39
N TYR A 568 -18.12 -3.10 -0.13
CA TYR A 568 -19.15 -2.69 -1.07
C TYR A 568 -20.10 -1.73 -0.38
N TRP A 569 -19.90 -0.42 -0.58
CA TRP A 569 -20.69 0.60 0.07
C TRP A 569 -21.07 1.71 -0.90
N GLY A 570 -22.35 2.04 -0.94
CA GLY A 570 -22.88 3.12 -1.74
C GLY A 570 -22.90 2.89 -3.25
N GLY A 571 -23.30 3.88 -4.01
CA GLY A 571 -23.54 3.86 -5.43
C GLY A 571 -22.69 4.83 -6.25
N GLY A 572 -21.62 5.33 -5.74
CA GLY A 572 -20.63 6.06 -6.53
C GLY A 572 -20.94 7.54 -6.77
N GLY A 573 -20.39 8.04 -7.76
CA GLY A 573 -20.20 9.39 -8.23
C GLY A 573 -18.75 9.47 -8.71
N PRO A 574 -18.47 10.19 -9.79
CA PRO A 574 -17.14 10.16 -10.41
C PRO A 574 -15.99 10.45 -9.45
N ALA A 575 -16.14 11.42 -8.57
CA ALA A 575 -15.09 11.85 -7.64
C ALA A 575 -14.66 10.77 -6.64
N TRP A 576 -15.42 9.69 -6.51
CA TRP A 576 -15.16 8.58 -5.59
C TRP A 576 -14.94 7.27 -6.36
N SER A 577 -15.92 6.84 -7.14
CA SER A 577 -15.87 5.58 -7.88
C SER A 577 -14.91 5.62 -9.06
N GLY A 578 -14.65 6.79 -9.63
CA GLY A 578 -13.73 6.97 -10.75
C GLY A 578 -12.26 6.76 -10.42
N PHE A 579 -11.93 6.47 -9.16
CA PHE A 579 -10.59 6.02 -8.74
C PHE A 579 -10.15 4.75 -9.48
N CYS A 580 -11.08 3.93 -9.95
CA CYS A 580 -10.78 2.77 -10.81
C CYS A 580 -10.04 3.12 -12.11
N VAL A 581 -10.09 4.39 -12.56
CA VAL A 581 -9.35 4.88 -13.73
C VAL A 581 -7.97 5.41 -13.34
N THR A 582 -7.89 6.13 -12.22
CA THR A 582 -6.66 6.82 -11.80
C THR A 582 -5.64 5.88 -11.17
N LEU A 583 -6.07 4.93 -10.36
CA LEU A 583 -5.16 3.99 -9.70
C LEU A 583 -4.26 3.19 -10.67
N PRO A 584 -4.78 2.54 -11.73
CA PRO A 584 -3.91 1.85 -12.69
C PRO A 584 -2.89 2.77 -13.37
N TRP A 585 -3.28 4.03 -13.62
CA TRP A 585 -2.40 5.02 -14.21
C TRP A 585 -1.26 5.40 -13.26
N GLU A 586 -1.55 5.68 -11.99
CA GLU A 586 -0.54 6.04 -10.96
C GLU A 586 0.45 4.88 -10.71
N ILE A 587 -0.03 3.62 -10.72
CA ILE A 587 0.84 2.44 -10.66
C ILE A 587 1.75 2.37 -11.89
N TYR A 588 1.19 2.59 -13.09
CA TYR A 588 1.96 2.59 -14.33
C TYR A 588 3.04 3.67 -14.35
N GLU A 589 2.71 4.90 -13.95
CA GLU A 589 3.69 5.99 -13.86
C GLU A 589 4.86 5.63 -12.93
N ARG A 590 4.58 4.90 -11.85
CA ARG A 590 5.59 4.55 -10.83
C ARG A 590 6.43 3.33 -11.20
N TYR A 591 5.84 2.32 -11.82
CA TYR A 591 6.48 1.02 -12.06
C TYR A 591 6.74 0.70 -13.55
N GLY A 592 6.18 1.45 -14.47
CA GLY A 592 6.36 1.26 -15.92
C GLY A 592 5.67 0.01 -16.48
N ASP A 593 4.85 -0.67 -15.67
CA ASP A 593 4.22 -1.94 -16.04
C ASP A 593 2.89 -1.73 -16.77
N THR A 594 2.87 -1.98 -18.06
CA THR A 594 1.67 -1.85 -18.89
C THR A 594 0.60 -2.91 -18.62
N ARG A 595 0.95 -4.05 -17.98
CA ARG A 595 -0.01 -5.11 -17.66
C ARG A 595 -1.14 -4.60 -16.77
N ILE A 596 -0.85 -3.70 -15.81
CA ILE A 596 -1.88 -3.11 -14.96
C ILE A 596 -2.93 -2.35 -15.78
N LEU A 597 -2.52 -1.69 -16.86
CA LEU A 597 -3.42 -0.97 -17.75
C LEU A 597 -4.26 -1.95 -18.58
N VAL A 598 -3.63 -3.00 -19.14
CA VAL A 598 -4.31 -4.07 -19.89
C VAL A 598 -5.39 -4.73 -19.05
N GLU A 599 -5.10 -5.06 -17.80
CA GLU A 599 -6.03 -5.73 -16.90
C GLU A 599 -7.23 -4.86 -16.50
N ASN A 600 -7.08 -3.52 -16.52
CA ASN A 600 -8.11 -2.60 -16.05
C ASN A 600 -8.90 -1.92 -17.18
N VAL A 601 -8.42 -1.92 -18.43
CA VAL A 601 -9.05 -1.19 -19.54
C VAL A 601 -10.53 -1.55 -19.72
N ALA A 602 -10.91 -2.80 -19.60
CA ALA A 602 -12.32 -3.23 -19.75
C ALA A 602 -13.22 -2.68 -18.62
N THR A 603 -12.70 -2.56 -17.40
CA THR A 603 -13.42 -1.93 -16.27
C THR A 603 -13.58 -0.44 -16.50
N ILE A 604 -12.54 0.22 -16.98
CA ILE A 604 -12.53 1.65 -17.33
C ILE A 604 -13.56 1.92 -18.45
N GLU A 605 -13.57 1.11 -19.51
CA GLU A 605 -14.52 1.27 -20.61
C GLU A 605 -15.97 1.14 -20.12
N ARG A 606 -16.29 0.14 -19.29
CA ARG A 606 -17.63 -0.02 -18.71
C ARG A 606 -18.02 1.14 -17.80
N TRP A 607 -17.10 1.63 -16.98
CA TRP A 607 -17.33 2.79 -16.12
C TRP A 607 -17.65 4.04 -16.95
N LEU A 608 -16.82 4.37 -17.93
CA LEU A 608 -17.04 5.54 -18.78
C LEU A 608 -18.33 5.41 -19.62
N ALA A 609 -18.66 4.21 -20.11
CA ALA A 609 -19.92 3.95 -20.79
C ALA A 609 -21.13 4.14 -19.86
N PHE A 610 -21.03 3.72 -18.60
CA PHE A 610 -22.06 4.00 -17.59
C PHE A 610 -22.25 5.51 -17.39
N LEU A 611 -21.18 6.28 -17.23
CA LEU A 611 -21.26 7.74 -17.06
C LEU A 611 -21.96 8.40 -18.26
N GLU A 612 -21.72 7.93 -19.48
CA GLU A 612 -22.44 8.46 -20.66
C GLU A 612 -23.96 8.29 -20.54
N THR A 613 -24.45 7.22 -19.93
CA THR A 613 -25.90 7.04 -19.70
C THR A 613 -26.50 8.06 -18.72
N LYS A 614 -25.65 8.72 -17.93
CA LYS A 614 -26.00 9.72 -16.91
C LYS A 614 -25.78 11.15 -17.41
N ALA A 615 -25.28 11.31 -18.63
CA ALA A 615 -25.02 12.63 -19.22
C ALA A 615 -26.27 13.23 -19.87
N LYS A 616 -26.47 14.53 -19.67
CA LYS A 616 -27.44 15.36 -20.35
C LYS A 616 -26.76 16.68 -20.72
N ASP A 617 -26.97 17.12 -21.97
CA ASP A 617 -26.37 18.36 -22.48
C ASP A 617 -24.82 18.40 -22.23
N ASN A 618 -24.13 17.30 -22.49
CA ASN A 618 -22.70 17.09 -22.28
C ASN A 618 -22.22 17.20 -20.82
N MET A 619 -23.11 17.11 -19.86
CA MET A 619 -22.75 17.13 -18.44
C MET A 619 -23.42 15.99 -17.69
N LEU A 620 -22.75 15.45 -16.69
CA LEU A 620 -23.35 14.51 -15.75
C LEU A 620 -24.43 15.22 -14.93
N VAL A 621 -25.54 14.52 -14.74
CA VAL A 621 -26.57 14.87 -13.77
C VAL A 621 -26.48 13.85 -12.61
N ARG A 622 -27.00 14.25 -11.45
CA ARG A 622 -27.07 13.33 -10.31
C ARG A 622 -27.88 12.07 -10.63
N TRP A 623 -27.45 10.96 -10.14
CA TRP A 623 -28.20 9.70 -10.09
C TRP A 623 -28.13 9.11 -8.68
N GLY A 624 -28.97 8.12 -8.39
CA GLY A 624 -29.04 7.46 -7.11
C GLY A 624 -29.62 8.34 -6.00
N GLY A 625 -29.37 7.96 -4.75
CA GLY A 625 -29.78 8.70 -3.56
C GLY A 625 -28.89 9.92 -3.27
N GLU A 626 -29.19 10.61 -2.19
CA GLU A 626 -28.47 11.82 -1.76
C GLU A 626 -26.98 11.56 -1.57
N TRP A 627 -26.64 10.40 -1.05
CA TRP A 627 -25.26 10.01 -0.73
C TRP A 627 -24.52 9.27 -1.85
N ASP A 628 -25.17 9.04 -2.98
CA ASP A 628 -24.60 8.33 -4.12
C ASP A 628 -23.90 9.26 -5.13
N PHE A 629 -23.88 10.57 -4.87
CA PHE A 629 -23.25 11.57 -5.73
C PHE A 629 -22.59 12.63 -4.87
N LEU A 630 -21.33 12.39 -4.48
CA LEU A 630 -20.56 13.22 -3.56
C LEU A 630 -19.58 14.12 -4.30
N GLY A 631 -19.40 15.35 -3.81
CA GLY A 631 -18.32 16.24 -4.22
C GLY A 631 -17.15 16.19 -3.23
N ASP A 632 -16.54 17.35 -2.95
CA ASP A 632 -15.51 17.45 -1.93
C ASP A 632 -16.08 17.16 -0.53
N TRP A 633 -15.24 16.72 0.38
CA TRP A 633 -15.63 16.26 1.69
C TRP A 633 -14.67 16.79 2.77
N LEU A 634 -15.22 17.28 3.89
CA LEU A 634 -14.47 17.71 5.07
C LEU A 634 -13.51 18.90 4.85
N TRP A 635 -13.89 19.90 4.05
CA TRP A 635 -13.14 21.15 4.03
C TRP A 635 -13.42 21.99 5.29
N PRO A 636 -12.58 22.98 5.63
CA PRO A 636 -12.73 23.77 6.85
C PRO A 636 -14.10 24.44 6.96
N GLY A 637 -14.79 24.20 8.07
CA GLY A 637 -16.10 24.79 8.35
C GLY A 637 -17.30 24.10 7.71
N ALA A 638 -17.09 23.02 6.97
CA ALA A 638 -18.16 22.23 6.34
C ALA A 638 -17.88 20.73 6.41
N ARG A 639 -18.93 19.93 6.36
CA ARG A 639 -18.80 18.48 6.31
C ARG A 639 -18.57 17.98 4.88
N GLY A 640 -19.29 18.50 3.92
CA GLY A 640 -19.20 18.08 2.54
C GLY A 640 -20.36 18.56 1.70
N VAL A 641 -20.30 18.33 0.39
CA VAL A 641 -21.38 18.55 -0.54
C VAL A 641 -21.80 17.26 -1.22
N ASN A 642 -23.08 17.13 -1.48
CA ASN A 642 -23.70 16.00 -2.14
C ASN A 642 -24.93 16.42 -2.94
N GLY A 643 -25.52 15.52 -3.68
CA GLY A 643 -26.76 15.77 -4.42
C GLY A 643 -26.59 16.73 -5.59
N ASP A 644 -27.59 17.61 -5.80
CA ASP A 644 -27.70 18.49 -6.96
C ASP A 644 -27.10 19.89 -6.75
N THR A 645 -26.29 20.11 -5.74
CA THR A 645 -25.68 21.43 -5.55
C THR A 645 -24.77 21.79 -6.72
N PRO A 646 -24.65 23.08 -7.07
CA PRO A 646 -23.72 23.51 -8.13
C PRO A 646 -22.29 23.02 -7.90
N GLU A 647 -21.86 22.99 -6.64
CA GLU A 647 -20.53 22.53 -6.21
C GLU A 647 -20.32 21.04 -6.52
N THR A 648 -21.27 20.20 -6.15
CA THR A 648 -21.20 18.76 -6.41
C THR A 648 -21.23 18.46 -7.90
N LEU A 649 -22.14 19.10 -8.66
CA LEU A 649 -22.24 18.92 -10.10
C LEU A 649 -20.95 19.37 -10.80
N PHE A 650 -20.42 20.53 -10.44
CA PHE A 650 -19.17 21.04 -11.00
C PHE A 650 -18.00 20.07 -10.73
N PHE A 651 -17.81 19.70 -9.48
CA PHE A 651 -16.67 18.86 -9.07
C PHE A 651 -16.69 17.50 -9.78
N ASN A 652 -17.85 16.82 -9.80
CA ASN A 652 -17.98 15.52 -10.46
C ASN A 652 -17.84 15.61 -11.99
N ASN A 653 -18.25 16.71 -12.62
CA ASN A 653 -18.04 16.91 -14.05
C ASN A 653 -16.57 17.21 -14.37
N CYS A 654 -15.86 18.00 -13.56
CA CYS A 654 -14.41 18.16 -13.70
C CYS A 654 -13.68 16.82 -13.49
N TYR A 655 -14.11 16.03 -12.51
CA TYR A 655 -13.54 14.71 -12.30
C TYR A 655 -13.83 13.75 -13.47
N TRP A 656 -14.99 13.83 -14.11
CA TRP A 656 -15.26 13.07 -15.32
C TRP A 656 -14.33 13.46 -16.47
N ILE A 657 -14.04 14.76 -16.65
CA ILE A 657 -13.02 15.22 -17.61
C ILE A 657 -11.66 14.58 -17.27
N TYR A 658 -11.26 14.59 -15.99
CA TYR A 658 -10.02 13.97 -15.54
C TYR A 658 -9.95 12.47 -15.85
N ASN A 659 -11.06 11.73 -15.61
CA ASN A 659 -11.15 10.31 -15.98
C ASN A 659 -11.03 10.10 -17.50
N LEU A 660 -11.69 10.92 -18.32
CA LEU A 660 -11.60 10.83 -19.78
C LEU A 660 -10.17 11.10 -20.27
N GLN A 661 -9.52 12.13 -19.76
CA GLN A 661 -8.11 12.45 -20.08
C GLN A 661 -7.17 11.34 -19.67
N THR A 662 -7.35 10.76 -18.48
CA THR A 662 -6.53 9.65 -17.99
C THR A 662 -6.78 8.39 -18.83
N ALA A 663 -8.03 8.08 -19.16
CA ALA A 663 -8.37 6.94 -20.00
C ALA A 663 -7.83 7.11 -21.44
N ALA A 664 -7.76 8.33 -21.97
CA ALA A 664 -7.12 8.62 -23.24
C ALA A 664 -5.63 8.29 -23.23
N ARG A 665 -4.91 8.74 -22.20
CA ARG A 665 -3.49 8.40 -22.00
C ARG A 665 -3.26 6.89 -21.83
N ILE A 666 -4.12 6.19 -21.09
CA ILE A 666 -4.08 4.73 -20.99
C ILE A 666 -4.27 4.08 -22.36
N ALA A 667 -5.22 4.57 -23.15
CA ALA A 667 -5.49 4.05 -24.49
C ALA A 667 -4.30 4.28 -25.44
N GLU A 668 -3.62 5.43 -25.36
CA GLU A 668 -2.40 5.73 -26.11
C GLU A 668 -1.28 4.73 -25.78
N VAL A 669 -1.03 4.47 -24.49
CA VAL A 669 -0.02 3.49 -24.04
C VAL A 669 -0.33 2.07 -24.52
N LEU A 670 -1.63 1.74 -24.69
CA LEU A 670 -2.08 0.45 -25.16
C LEU A 670 -2.27 0.37 -26.67
N ASP A 671 -1.79 1.34 -27.45
CA ASP A 671 -1.92 1.45 -28.91
C ASP A 671 -3.41 1.40 -29.40
N ARG A 672 -4.33 1.94 -28.56
CA ARG A 672 -5.76 2.01 -28.86
C ARG A 672 -6.15 3.42 -29.29
N GLU A 673 -5.66 3.85 -30.46
CA GLU A 673 -5.86 5.21 -31.00
C GLU A 673 -7.33 5.60 -31.16
N ASP A 674 -8.20 4.64 -31.49
CA ASP A 674 -9.65 4.82 -31.60
C ASP A 674 -10.29 5.24 -30.27
N LEU A 675 -9.87 4.60 -29.16
CA LEU A 675 -10.31 4.94 -27.82
C LEU A 675 -9.74 6.27 -27.35
N ALA A 676 -8.44 6.48 -27.54
CA ALA A 676 -7.77 7.72 -27.19
C ALA A 676 -8.45 8.93 -27.80
N SER A 677 -8.64 8.91 -29.13
CA SER A 677 -9.34 9.97 -29.88
C SER A 677 -10.76 10.20 -29.38
N ARG A 678 -11.52 9.13 -29.11
CA ARG A 678 -12.89 9.22 -28.58
C ARG A 678 -12.94 9.89 -27.23
N TYR A 679 -12.06 9.51 -26.31
CA TYR A 679 -12.03 10.06 -24.96
C TYR A 679 -11.53 11.50 -24.94
N CYS A 680 -10.52 11.87 -25.76
CA CYS A 680 -10.09 13.26 -25.93
C CYS A 680 -11.24 14.15 -26.45
N ALA A 681 -11.91 13.75 -27.53
CA ALA A 681 -13.02 14.51 -28.09
C ALA A 681 -14.17 14.65 -27.09
N ARG A 682 -14.42 13.60 -26.28
CA ARG A 682 -15.47 13.65 -25.27
C ARG A 682 -15.10 14.57 -24.11
N ALA A 683 -13.86 14.54 -23.66
CA ALA A 683 -13.35 15.45 -22.64
C ALA A 683 -13.52 16.92 -23.06
N GLU A 684 -13.23 17.26 -24.31
CA GLU A 684 -13.44 18.61 -24.86
C GLU A 684 -14.92 19.05 -24.82
N GLN A 685 -15.84 18.21 -25.26
CA GLN A 685 -17.27 18.51 -25.22
C GLN A 685 -17.77 18.77 -23.80
N VAL A 686 -17.34 17.94 -22.84
CA VAL A 686 -17.72 18.10 -21.43
C VAL A 686 -17.09 19.38 -20.87
N ARG A 687 -15.81 19.62 -21.17
CA ARG A 687 -15.09 20.83 -20.74
C ARG A 687 -15.81 22.10 -21.19
N ASP A 688 -16.21 22.19 -22.47
CA ASP A 688 -16.92 23.35 -23.01
C ASP A 688 -18.25 23.59 -22.31
N ALA A 689 -19.02 22.50 -22.09
CA ALA A 689 -20.33 22.60 -21.41
C ALA A 689 -20.18 23.02 -19.94
N VAL A 690 -19.18 22.45 -19.21
CA VAL A 690 -18.90 22.77 -17.81
C VAL A 690 -18.42 24.21 -17.68
N HIS A 691 -17.50 24.66 -18.56
CA HIS A 691 -17.04 26.04 -18.59
C HIS A 691 -18.19 27.01 -18.81
N ALA A 692 -19.01 26.78 -19.84
CA ALA A 692 -20.12 27.66 -20.16
C ALA A 692 -21.16 27.78 -19.03
N LYS A 693 -21.36 26.71 -18.26
CA LYS A 693 -22.34 26.67 -17.17
C LYS A 693 -21.81 27.27 -15.85
N PHE A 694 -20.57 27.02 -15.48
CA PHE A 694 -20.08 27.26 -14.12
C PHE A 694 -19.05 28.38 -14.00
N PHE A 695 -18.57 28.95 -15.11
CA PHE A 695 -17.65 30.08 -15.06
C PHE A 695 -18.36 31.34 -14.58
N VAL A 696 -17.71 32.06 -13.67
CA VAL A 696 -18.16 33.33 -13.11
C VAL A 696 -17.27 34.45 -13.64
N PRO A 697 -17.66 35.14 -14.74
CA PRO A 697 -16.76 36.08 -15.44
C PRO A 697 -16.31 37.26 -14.57
N ALA A 698 -17.18 37.75 -13.69
CA ALA A 698 -16.86 38.88 -12.79
C ALA A 698 -15.73 38.59 -11.79
N GLU A 699 -15.51 37.30 -11.49
CA GLU A 699 -14.54 36.86 -10.47
C GLU A 699 -13.38 36.08 -11.07
N ASN A 700 -13.39 35.79 -12.39
CA ASN A 700 -12.47 34.85 -13.03
C ASN A 700 -12.40 33.51 -12.27
N SER A 701 -13.53 33.03 -11.81
CA SER A 701 -13.64 31.84 -10.95
C SER A 701 -14.68 30.84 -11.45
N TYR A 702 -14.79 29.74 -10.73
CA TYR A 702 -15.83 28.73 -10.94
C TYR A 702 -16.63 28.56 -9.64
N VAL A 703 -17.95 28.40 -9.76
CA VAL A 703 -18.88 28.11 -8.67
C VAL A 703 -18.69 29.11 -7.50
N ASN A 704 -18.06 28.66 -6.42
CA ASN A 704 -17.83 29.43 -5.19
C ASN A 704 -16.39 29.97 -5.06
N GLY A 705 -15.51 29.70 -6.03
CA GLY A 705 -14.12 30.20 -6.05
C GLY A 705 -13.20 29.64 -4.97
N LEU A 706 -13.56 28.51 -4.32
CA LEU A 706 -12.70 27.85 -3.33
C LEU A 706 -11.50 27.19 -3.97
N GLN A 707 -10.42 27.02 -3.20
CA GLN A 707 -9.11 26.51 -3.64
C GLN A 707 -9.22 25.20 -4.47
N GLY A 708 -9.94 24.21 -3.94
CA GLY A 708 -10.06 22.90 -4.60
C GLY A 708 -10.82 22.94 -5.93
N TYR A 709 -11.83 23.82 -6.06
CA TYR A 709 -12.61 23.97 -7.29
C TYR A 709 -11.83 24.70 -8.38
N LEU A 710 -11.06 25.72 -8.00
CA LEU A 710 -10.14 26.39 -8.92
C LEU A 710 -9.01 25.45 -9.37
N ALA A 711 -8.47 24.67 -8.42
CA ALA A 711 -7.39 23.73 -8.71
C ALA A 711 -7.82 22.62 -9.67
N ILE A 712 -8.96 21.95 -9.44
CA ILE A 712 -9.44 20.90 -10.35
C ILE A 712 -9.77 21.47 -11.73
N ALA A 713 -10.31 22.71 -11.80
CA ALA A 713 -10.56 23.39 -13.07
C ALA A 713 -9.24 23.59 -13.86
N LEU A 714 -8.17 24.03 -13.16
CA LEU A 714 -6.86 24.22 -13.78
C LEU A 714 -6.20 22.89 -14.18
N LEU A 715 -6.39 21.84 -13.37
CA LEU A 715 -5.83 20.51 -13.62
C LEU A 715 -6.37 19.88 -14.91
N VAL A 716 -7.68 20.05 -15.16
CA VAL A 716 -8.34 19.46 -16.33
C VAL A 716 -8.38 20.42 -17.54
N ASP A 717 -7.63 21.50 -17.52
CA ASP A 717 -7.59 22.53 -18.56
C ASP A 717 -8.98 23.12 -18.88
N LEU A 718 -9.83 23.27 -17.85
CA LEU A 718 -11.20 23.78 -18.02
C LEU A 718 -11.25 25.23 -18.50
N PRO A 719 -10.44 26.19 -17.98
CA PRO A 719 -10.42 27.53 -18.49
C PRO A 719 -9.84 27.56 -19.92
N PRO A 720 -10.47 28.28 -20.89
CA PRO A 720 -9.82 28.60 -22.14
C PRO A 720 -8.44 29.26 -21.91
N GLU A 721 -7.50 29.06 -22.84
CA GLU A 721 -6.10 29.48 -22.70
C GLU A 721 -5.96 30.95 -22.28
N GLN A 722 -6.75 31.86 -22.88
CA GLN A 722 -6.73 33.27 -22.57
C GLN A 722 -7.22 33.63 -21.15
N LEU A 723 -8.04 32.79 -20.53
CA LEU A 723 -8.55 33.00 -19.16
C LEU A 723 -7.69 32.30 -18.11
N ARG A 724 -6.91 31.30 -18.50
CA ARG A 724 -6.10 30.46 -17.58
C ARG A 724 -5.23 31.31 -16.64
N PRO A 725 -4.48 32.35 -17.09
CA PRO A 725 -3.70 33.20 -16.19
C PRO A 725 -4.55 33.95 -15.16
N ALA A 726 -5.79 34.32 -15.51
CA ALA A 726 -6.69 35.00 -14.58
C ALA A 726 -7.23 34.06 -13.50
N VAL A 727 -7.55 32.82 -13.87
CA VAL A 727 -7.97 31.78 -12.90
C VAL A 727 -6.82 31.39 -11.98
N TRP A 728 -5.58 31.31 -12.49
CA TRP A 728 -4.39 31.13 -11.65
C TRP A 728 -4.23 32.23 -10.61
N ARG A 729 -4.28 33.51 -11.03
CA ARG A 729 -4.24 34.64 -10.08
C ARG A 729 -5.36 34.55 -9.05
N ARG A 730 -6.57 34.14 -9.45
CA ARG A 730 -7.69 33.95 -8.51
C ARG A 730 -7.40 32.86 -7.47
N LEU A 731 -6.76 31.74 -7.87
CA LEU A 731 -6.32 30.69 -6.95
C LEU A 731 -5.26 31.23 -5.97
N GLU A 732 -4.29 31.99 -6.45
CA GLU A 732 -3.27 32.61 -5.60
C GLU A 732 -3.88 33.59 -4.59
N GLU A 733 -4.79 34.44 -5.04
CA GLU A 733 -5.55 35.37 -4.18
C GLU A 733 -6.37 34.63 -3.12
N GLU A 734 -7.02 33.52 -3.51
CA GLU A 734 -7.79 32.70 -2.58
C GLU A 734 -6.88 32.09 -1.51
N ILE A 735 -5.71 31.58 -1.88
CA ILE A 735 -4.75 31.04 -0.92
C ILE A 735 -4.14 32.14 -0.05
N LEU A 736 -3.52 33.14 -0.67
CA LEU A 736 -2.65 34.09 0.05
C LEU A 736 -3.42 35.21 0.75
N ILE A 737 -4.47 35.71 0.12
CA ILE A 737 -5.22 36.90 0.61
C ILE A 737 -6.46 36.45 1.37
N THR A 738 -7.37 35.72 0.71
CA THR A 738 -8.67 35.35 1.29
C THR A 738 -8.48 34.42 2.49
N ARG A 739 -7.64 33.38 2.34
CA ARG A 739 -7.35 32.40 3.39
C ARG A 739 -6.05 32.66 4.16
N LYS A 740 -5.36 33.75 3.87
CA LYS A 740 -4.13 34.17 4.58
C LYS A 740 -3.06 33.07 4.62
N GLY A 741 -2.95 32.32 3.54
CA GLY A 741 -2.02 31.20 3.39
C GLY A 741 -2.49 29.89 4.03
N HIS A 742 -3.72 29.77 4.50
CA HIS A 742 -4.25 28.51 5.01
C HIS A 742 -4.85 27.65 3.89
N ILE A 743 -4.78 26.35 4.08
CA ILE A 743 -5.51 25.41 3.23
C ILE A 743 -7.02 25.55 3.48
N HIS A 744 -7.82 25.46 2.41
CA HIS A 744 -9.28 25.46 2.49
C HIS A 744 -9.86 24.48 1.47
N ALA A 745 -9.49 23.22 1.63
CA ALA A 745 -9.92 22.11 0.81
C ALA A 745 -10.19 20.89 1.70
N GLY A 746 -10.99 19.97 1.19
CA GLY A 746 -11.30 18.71 1.86
C GLY A 746 -10.40 17.57 1.38
N ILE A 747 -10.93 16.34 1.42
CA ILE A 747 -10.22 15.11 1.10
C ILE A 747 -9.84 15.07 -0.39
N THR A 748 -10.84 15.08 -1.27
CA THR A 748 -10.63 14.93 -2.71
C THR A 748 -10.10 16.19 -3.35
N ALA A 749 -10.70 17.33 -3.06
CA ALA A 749 -10.28 18.60 -3.63
C ALA A 749 -8.88 19.03 -3.16
N GLY A 750 -8.48 18.67 -1.94
CA GLY A 750 -7.14 18.91 -1.43
C GLY A 750 -6.06 18.11 -2.17
N ALA A 751 -6.35 16.84 -2.50
CA ALA A 751 -5.46 16.03 -3.33
C ALA A 751 -5.24 16.67 -4.71
N PHE A 752 -6.31 17.15 -5.36
CA PHE A 752 -6.20 17.84 -6.64
C PHE A 752 -5.54 19.21 -6.54
N LEU A 753 -5.71 19.92 -5.42
CA LEU A 753 -4.98 21.16 -5.15
C LEU A 753 -3.46 20.92 -5.12
N TYR A 754 -3.02 19.89 -4.37
CA TYR A 754 -1.60 19.53 -4.29
C TYR A 754 -1.07 19.08 -5.65
N LYS A 755 -1.79 18.21 -6.36
CA LYS A 755 -1.41 17.78 -7.73
C LYS A 755 -1.27 18.96 -8.69
N THR A 756 -2.20 19.92 -8.67
CA THR A 756 -2.17 21.13 -9.51
C THR A 756 -0.96 22.02 -9.19
N LEU A 757 -0.70 22.26 -7.90
CA LEU A 757 0.41 23.12 -7.48
C LEU A 757 1.77 22.48 -7.71
N LEU A 758 1.90 21.16 -7.48
CA LEU A 758 3.11 20.38 -7.80
C LEU A 758 3.41 20.37 -9.30
N GLY A 759 2.38 20.16 -10.13
CA GLY A 759 2.50 20.20 -11.59
C GLY A 759 2.91 21.57 -12.13
N ALA A 760 2.48 22.65 -11.46
CA ALA A 760 2.84 24.03 -11.79
C ALA A 760 4.10 24.54 -11.09
N ASP A 761 4.80 23.70 -10.32
CA ASP A 761 6.00 24.03 -9.55
C ASP A 761 5.80 25.18 -8.52
N ARG A 762 4.61 25.27 -7.92
CA ARG A 762 4.25 26.30 -6.96
C ARG A 762 4.61 25.87 -5.53
N GLN A 763 5.90 25.60 -5.31
CA GLN A 763 6.47 25.21 -4.02
C GLN A 763 6.24 26.29 -2.95
N ASP A 764 6.21 27.54 -3.36
CA ASP A 764 5.93 28.72 -2.50
C ASP A 764 4.54 28.63 -1.84
N LEU A 765 3.53 28.26 -2.59
CA LEU A 765 2.16 28.12 -2.09
C LEU A 765 2.00 26.88 -1.20
N LEU A 766 2.61 25.76 -1.61
CA LEU A 766 2.60 24.52 -0.83
C LEU A 766 3.28 24.72 0.52
N PHE A 767 4.48 25.31 0.54
CA PHE A 767 5.17 25.66 1.77
C PHE A 767 4.36 26.63 2.64
N THR A 768 3.77 27.66 2.05
CA THR A 768 2.95 28.64 2.78
C THR A 768 1.80 27.96 3.51
N MET A 769 1.11 27.01 2.88
CA MET A 769 0.02 26.25 3.51
C MET A 769 0.53 25.27 4.56
N ALA A 770 1.60 24.54 4.27
CA ALA A 770 2.18 23.54 5.17
C ALA A 770 2.76 24.16 6.46
N ASN A 771 3.33 25.36 6.35
CA ASN A 771 3.97 26.09 7.48
C ASN A 771 2.98 26.79 8.41
N LYS A 772 1.64 26.57 8.25
CA LYS A 772 0.64 27.15 9.14
C LYS A 772 0.50 26.33 10.42
N THR A 773 0.63 27.04 11.56
CA THR A 773 0.44 26.46 12.91
C THR A 773 -0.93 26.76 13.50
N THR A 774 -1.75 27.55 12.79
CA THR A 774 -3.13 27.88 13.16
C THR A 774 -4.13 27.16 12.29
N TYR A 775 -5.37 27.06 12.76
CA TYR A 775 -6.49 26.41 12.05
C TYR A 775 -6.87 27.18 10.77
N PRO A 776 -7.13 26.46 9.68
CA PRO A 776 -6.89 25.05 9.45
C PRO A 776 -5.46 24.77 8.95
N GLY A 777 -4.88 23.65 9.33
CA GLY A 777 -3.54 23.25 8.90
C GLY A 777 -2.97 22.09 9.72
N TRP A 778 -2.01 21.35 9.14
CA TRP A 778 -1.33 20.23 9.81
C TRP A 778 -0.59 20.65 11.07
N GLY A 779 0.07 21.81 11.03
CA GLY A 779 0.73 22.38 12.21
C GLY A 779 -0.24 22.66 13.36
N ALA A 780 -1.47 23.07 13.07
CA ALA A 780 -2.51 23.24 14.08
C ALA A 780 -2.92 21.90 14.71
N MET A 781 -3.03 20.81 13.91
CA MET A 781 -3.28 19.47 14.46
C MET A 781 -2.17 19.06 15.42
N LEU A 782 -0.90 19.21 15.00
CA LEU A 782 0.26 18.85 15.82
C LEU A 782 0.37 19.68 17.11
N GLN A 783 0.02 20.96 17.08
CA GLN A 783 -0.01 21.82 18.29
C GLN A 783 -1.14 21.40 19.25
N ASN A 784 -2.22 20.84 18.74
CA ASN A 784 -3.32 20.31 19.56
C ASN A 784 -3.14 18.82 19.92
N GLY A 785 -1.92 18.29 19.80
CA GLY A 785 -1.56 16.96 20.28
C GLY A 785 -1.82 15.83 19.30
N ALA A 786 -1.99 16.11 18.00
CA ALA A 786 -2.12 15.07 17.01
C ALA A 786 -0.86 14.18 16.94
N THR A 787 -1.06 12.89 17.04
CA THR A 787 -0.06 11.84 16.78
C THR A 787 -0.31 11.12 15.46
N THR A 788 -1.50 11.33 14.90
CA THR A 788 -1.96 10.88 13.58
C THR A 788 -2.75 12.02 12.93
N ILE A 789 -2.91 11.98 11.61
CA ILE A 789 -3.74 12.95 10.88
C ILE A 789 -5.22 12.68 11.19
N TRP A 790 -5.95 13.76 11.44
CA TRP A 790 -7.36 13.71 11.81
C TRP A 790 -8.29 13.66 10.59
N GLU A 791 -9.52 13.20 10.80
CA GLU A 791 -10.58 13.20 9.79
C GLU A 791 -11.01 14.61 9.40
N SER A 792 -11.11 15.51 10.37
CA SER A 792 -11.51 16.89 10.17
C SER A 792 -10.44 17.85 10.67
N TRP A 793 -10.35 19.03 10.06
CA TRP A 793 -9.38 20.07 10.48
C TRP A 793 -9.55 20.53 11.92
N ASN A 794 -10.72 20.35 12.54
CA ASN A 794 -11.12 20.85 13.84
C ASN A 794 -11.25 19.77 14.94
N MET A 795 -10.61 18.61 14.78
CA MET A 795 -10.62 17.53 15.77
C MET A 795 -11.98 16.81 15.95
N ASP A 796 -12.96 17.08 15.09
CA ASP A 796 -14.20 16.33 15.06
C ASP A 796 -13.97 14.92 14.48
N ASN A 797 -14.84 13.96 14.81
CA ASN A 797 -14.83 12.58 14.30
C ASN A 797 -13.54 11.80 14.66
N SER A 798 -12.92 11.08 13.70
CA SER A 798 -11.73 10.28 13.91
C SER A 798 -10.45 11.11 14.13
N LEU A 799 -9.57 10.62 14.98
CA LEU A 799 -8.23 11.19 15.15
C LEU A 799 -7.14 10.41 14.37
N CYS A 800 -7.51 9.34 13.66
CA CYS A 800 -6.66 8.62 12.73
C CYS A 800 -7.42 8.39 11.43
N HIS A 801 -7.12 9.16 10.39
CA HIS A 801 -7.88 9.14 9.14
C HIS A 801 -7.02 9.45 7.91
N SER A 802 -7.46 8.96 6.77
CA SER A 802 -6.81 9.15 5.47
C SER A 802 -6.92 10.56 4.87
N SER A 803 -7.72 11.42 5.44
CA SER A 803 -8.26 12.66 4.83
C SER A 803 -7.24 13.59 4.18
N TYR A 804 -6.10 13.84 4.79
CA TYR A 804 -5.18 14.91 4.38
C TYR A 804 -3.75 14.41 4.18
N LEU A 805 -3.57 13.13 3.81
CA LEU A 805 -2.25 12.52 3.61
C LEU A 805 -1.60 12.95 2.29
N TYR A 806 -2.30 13.63 1.39
CA TYR A 806 -1.77 14.11 0.12
C TYR A 806 -0.56 15.03 0.25
N ILE A 807 -0.35 15.65 1.43
CA ILE A 807 0.86 16.42 1.72
C ILE A 807 2.13 15.55 1.66
N GLY A 808 2.03 14.24 1.93
CA GLY A 808 3.15 13.31 1.92
C GLY A 808 3.86 13.20 0.57
N THR A 809 3.14 13.44 -0.53
CA THR A 809 3.71 13.50 -1.88
C THR A 809 4.67 14.67 -2.06
N TRP A 810 4.35 15.82 -1.47
CA TRP A 810 5.12 17.04 -1.64
C TRP A 810 6.54 16.96 -1.11
N PHE A 811 6.79 16.20 -0.06
CA PHE A 811 8.13 16.09 0.52
C PHE A 811 9.13 15.47 -0.46
N ILE A 812 8.74 14.42 -1.17
CA ILE A 812 9.60 13.70 -2.13
C ILE A 812 9.56 14.39 -3.50
N GLU A 813 8.38 14.60 -4.08
CA GLU A 813 8.27 15.18 -5.42
C GLU A 813 8.48 16.70 -5.46
N GLY A 814 8.11 17.39 -4.39
CA GLY A 814 8.23 18.84 -4.30
C GLY A 814 9.58 19.29 -3.76
N LEU A 815 9.81 19.10 -2.47
CA LEU A 815 11.00 19.62 -1.78
C LEU A 815 12.29 18.92 -2.18
N ALA A 816 12.32 17.59 -2.18
CA ALA A 816 13.47 16.83 -2.68
C ALA A 816 13.55 16.88 -4.22
N GLY A 817 12.40 16.99 -4.89
CA GLY A 817 12.30 17.13 -6.33
C GLY A 817 12.48 15.83 -7.10
N ILE A 818 12.36 14.66 -6.46
CA ILE A 818 12.46 13.36 -7.12
C ILE A 818 11.11 12.99 -7.72
N LYS A 819 11.00 13.01 -9.06
CA LYS A 819 9.73 12.79 -9.76
C LYS A 819 9.87 11.72 -10.84
N ALA A 820 8.81 10.92 -11.03
CA ALA A 820 8.69 10.13 -12.24
C ALA A 820 8.63 11.04 -13.49
N ASP A 821 9.18 10.60 -14.60
CA ASP A 821 9.00 11.28 -15.88
C ASP A 821 7.71 10.76 -16.53
N PRO A 822 6.68 11.61 -16.73
CA PRO A 822 5.42 11.17 -17.35
C PRO A 822 5.58 10.65 -18.78
N GLN A 823 6.66 11.02 -19.47
CA GLN A 823 6.95 10.57 -20.83
C GLN A 823 7.73 9.25 -20.85
N ARG A 824 8.39 8.89 -19.76
CA ARG A 824 9.19 7.67 -19.58
C ARG A 824 8.93 7.06 -18.20
N PRO A 825 7.73 6.48 -17.98
CA PRO A 825 7.33 5.96 -16.68
C PRO A 825 8.22 4.85 -16.14
N GLY A 826 8.18 4.59 -14.82
CA GLY A 826 8.87 3.48 -14.18
C GLY A 826 10.25 3.80 -13.62
N PHE A 827 10.68 5.07 -13.61
CA PHE A 827 11.99 5.50 -13.09
C PHE A 827 13.23 4.97 -13.83
N GLN A 828 13.07 4.41 -15.02
CA GLN A 828 14.22 4.19 -15.89
C GLN A 828 14.80 5.54 -16.37
N HIS A 829 13.94 6.51 -16.49
CA HIS A 829 14.28 7.92 -16.52
C HIS A 829 13.45 8.68 -15.51
N PHE A 830 14.05 9.66 -14.85
CA PHE A 830 13.34 10.46 -13.85
C PHE A 830 13.80 11.91 -13.84
N ILE A 831 13.07 12.75 -13.14
CA ILE A 831 13.33 14.17 -13.02
C ILE A 831 13.86 14.46 -11.63
N ILE A 832 14.96 15.21 -11.53
CA ILE A 832 15.42 15.86 -10.31
C ILE A 832 15.18 17.35 -10.44
N LYS A 833 14.26 17.87 -9.64
CA LYS A 833 13.90 19.30 -9.62
C LYS A 833 13.67 19.76 -8.20
N PRO A 834 14.72 20.09 -7.43
CA PRO A 834 14.61 20.51 -6.03
C PRO A 834 13.71 21.72 -5.86
N GLY A 835 12.77 21.64 -4.93
CA GLY A 835 11.81 22.69 -4.62
C GLY A 835 12.39 23.71 -3.66
N ILE A 836 13.19 24.64 -4.17
CA ILE A 836 13.79 25.71 -3.36
C ILE A 836 12.72 26.75 -3.01
N VAL A 837 12.55 26.97 -1.71
CA VAL A 837 11.64 27.98 -1.14
C VAL A 837 12.46 29.11 -0.51
N ASP A 838 12.07 30.36 -0.74
CA ASP A 838 12.76 31.53 -0.15
C ASP A 838 12.28 31.78 1.29
N ASP A 839 12.65 30.86 2.18
CA ASP A 839 12.36 30.95 3.62
C ASP A 839 13.61 30.58 4.44
N PRO A 840 14.04 31.41 5.37
CA PRO A 840 15.27 31.21 6.13
C PRO A 840 15.24 29.97 7.05
N SER A 841 14.09 29.40 7.32
CA SER A 841 13.95 28.19 8.14
C SER A 841 14.14 26.89 7.34
N LEU A 842 14.07 26.95 5.99
CA LEU A 842 14.26 25.80 5.10
C LEU A 842 15.55 25.97 4.30
N THR A 843 16.66 25.59 4.91
CA THR A 843 18.01 25.76 4.35
C THR A 843 18.63 24.50 3.80
N TRP A 844 18.08 23.33 4.09
CA TRP A 844 18.51 22.06 3.51
C TRP A 844 17.38 21.02 3.52
N VAL A 845 17.46 20.12 2.55
CA VAL A 845 16.67 18.89 2.46
C VAL A 845 17.61 17.74 2.14
N ARG A 846 17.37 16.59 2.75
CA ARG A 846 18.00 15.33 2.45
C ARG A 846 16.93 14.31 2.20
N ALA A 847 16.96 13.62 1.05
CA ALA A 847 15.96 12.62 0.71
C ALA A 847 16.50 11.57 -0.26
N HIS A 848 15.93 10.38 -0.17
CA HIS A 848 16.11 9.35 -1.17
C HIS A 848 14.78 8.68 -1.53
N TYR A 849 14.80 8.03 -2.70
CA TYR A 849 13.73 7.14 -3.16
C TYR A 849 14.34 5.87 -3.76
N ASP A 850 13.98 4.71 -3.22
CA ASP A 850 14.42 3.40 -3.71
C ASP A 850 13.44 2.94 -4.81
N SER A 851 13.82 3.19 -6.07
CA SER A 851 13.06 2.75 -7.24
C SER A 851 13.30 1.25 -7.53
N LEU A 852 12.61 0.69 -8.51
CA LEU A 852 12.89 -0.67 -8.99
C LEU A 852 14.33 -0.84 -9.51
N TYR A 853 14.97 0.25 -9.94
CA TYR A 853 16.35 0.25 -10.46
C TYR A 853 17.41 0.49 -9.38
N GLY A 854 17.03 0.97 -8.21
CA GLY A 854 17.92 1.30 -7.10
C GLY A 854 17.66 2.68 -6.53
N ARG A 855 18.55 3.11 -5.65
CA ARG A 855 18.42 4.33 -4.86
C ARG A 855 18.72 5.57 -5.68
N ILE A 856 17.77 6.50 -5.66
CA ILE A 856 17.88 7.88 -6.16
C ILE A 856 18.03 8.78 -4.94
N GLU A 857 19.04 9.67 -4.93
CA GLU A 857 19.25 10.63 -3.84
C GLU A 857 19.20 12.06 -4.37
N SER A 858 18.64 12.95 -3.58
CA SER A 858 18.58 14.40 -3.85
C SER A 858 18.75 15.15 -2.53
N ASP A 859 19.97 15.58 -2.25
CA ASP A 859 20.33 16.32 -1.05
C ASP A 859 20.77 17.73 -1.43
N TRP A 860 20.05 18.74 -0.96
CA TRP A 860 20.43 20.11 -1.22
C TRP A 860 20.60 20.95 0.06
N LYS A 861 21.47 21.93 -0.03
CA LYS A 861 21.74 22.89 1.04
C LYS A 861 22.02 24.27 0.45
N ILE A 862 21.54 25.30 1.13
CA ILE A 862 21.77 26.71 0.83
C ILE A 862 22.63 27.29 1.94
N ASP A 863 23.72 27.95 1.60
CA ASP A 863 24.58 28.68 2.55
C ASP A 863 24.13 30.14 2.75
N GLU A 864 24.79 30.84 3.68
CA GLU A 864 24.47 32.23 4.01
C GLU A 864 24.68 33.21 2.83
N SER A 865 25.53 32.87 1.85
CA SER A 865 25.78 33.62 0.64
C SER A 865 24.80 33.28 -0.50
N ARG A 866 23.79 32.43 -0.23
CA ARG A 866 22.86 31.89 -1.22
C ARG A 866 23.54 31.00 -2.27
N GLY A 867 24.65 30.39 -1.92
CA GLY A 867 25.23 29.28 -2.67
C GLY A 867 24.40 28.01 -2.48
N LEU A 868 23.99 27.37 -3.58
CA LEU A 868 23.34 26.06 -3.57
C LEU A 868 24.39 24.96 -3.69
N TYR A 869 24.33 23.97 -2.84
CA TYR A 869 25.03 22.70 -2.93
C TYR A 869 23.97 21.61 -3.13
N LEU A 870 24.15 20.80 -4.17
CA LEU A 870 23.19 19.74 -4.51
C LEU A 870 23.94 18.44 -4.83
N ASN A 871 23.72 17.41 -4.05
CA ASN A 871 24.18 16.05 -4.31
C ASN A 871 23.05 15.24 -4.94
N VAL A 872 23.38 14.54 -6.02
CA VAL A 872 22.44 13.68 -6.75
C VAL A 872 23.07 12.32 -6.99
N THR A 873 22.34 11.26 -6.69
CA THR A 873 22.71 9.89 -7.08
C THR A 873 21.70 9.38 -8.11
N VAL A 874 22.22 8.92 -9.25
CA VAL A 874 21.50 8.28 -10.34
C VAL A 874 21.90 6.80 -10.37
N PRO A 875 20.99 5.86 -10.09
CA PRO A 875 21.34 4.44 -10.05
C PRO A 875 21.74 3.88 -11.42
N PRO A 876 22.54 2.80 -11.47
CA PRO A 876 22.89 2.14 -12.73
C PRO A 876 21.66 1.77 -13.56
N ASN A 877 21.83 1.79 -14.89
CA ASN A 877 20.78 1.50 -15.86
C ASN A 877 19.60 2.49 -15.86
N THR A 878 19.78 3.70 -15.30
CA THR A 878 18.80 4.78 -15.37
C THR A 878 19.43 6.06 -15.89
N THR A 879 18.60 7.07 -16.15
CA THR A 879 19.04 8.42 -16.47
C THR A 879 18.16 9.44 -15.76
N ALA A 880 18.64 10.68 -15.64
CA ALA A 880 17.83 11.73 -15.04
C ALA A 880 17.95 13.06 -15.78
N THR A 881 16.84 13.81 -15.83
CA THR A 881 16.87 15.23 -16.20
C THR A 881 16.95 16.06 -14.91
N LEU A 882 18.06 16.75 -14.72
CA LEU A 882 18.24 17.67 -13.60
C LEU A 882 17.88 19.10 -14.01
N TYR A 883 16.98 19.72 -13.24
CA TYR A 883 16.70 21.15 -13.28
C TYR A 883 17.51 21.84 -12.17
N LEU A 884 18.75 22.22 -12.46
CA LEU A 884 19.63 22.89 -11.50
C LEU A 884 19.22 24.36 -11.31
N PRO A 885 18.75 24.76 -10.13
CA PRO A 885 18.36 26.16 -9.87
C PRO A 885 19.58 27.10 -9.93
N THR A 886 19.59 28.00 -10.86
CA THR A 886 20.60 29.08 -10.98
C THR A 886 20.15 30.11 -12.01
N THR A 887 20.60 31.34 -11.85
CA THR A 887 20.45 32.40 -12.87
C THR A 887 21.73 32.67 -13.66
N ASP A 888 22.85 32.15 -13.19
CA ASP A 888 24.13 32.31 -13.86
C ASP A 888 24.76 30.95 -14.15
N ALA A 889 24.66 30.51 -15.39
CA ALA A 889 25.23 29.24 -15.83
C ALA A 889 26.78 29.20 -15.64
N LYS A 890 27.45 30.35 -15.56
CA LYS A 890 28.90 30.40 -15.32
C LYS A 890 29.29 30.15 -13.87
N SER A 891 28.36 30.36 -12.95
CA SER A 891 28.58 30.07 -11.52
C SER A 891 28.42 28.59 -11.17
N ALA A 892 27.81 27.82 -12.07
CA ALA A 892 27.48 26.42 -11.79
C ALA A 892 28.71 25.53 -12.06
N THR A 893 28.99 24.66 -11.09
CA THR A 893 30.08 23.67 -11.18
C THR A 893 29.55 22.27 -10.85
N GLU A 894 30.31 21.26 -11.27
CA GLU A 894 30.15 19.86 -10.85
C GLU A 894 31.53 19.32 -10.43
N GLY A 895 31.63 18.75 -9.21
CA GLY A 895 32.91 18.32 -8.64
C GLY A 895 33.94 19.45 -8.58
N GLY A 896 33.52 20.70 -8.39
CA GLY A 896 34.34 21.90 -8.37
C GLY A 896 34.84 22.35 -9.75
N ARG A 897 34.43 21.72 -10.85
CA ARG A 897 34.78 22.13 -12.25
C ARG A 897 33.58 22.82 -12.90
N PRO A 898 33.84 23.85 -13.76
CA PRO A 898 32.76 24.44 -14.54
C PRO A 898 32.01 23.42 -15.38
N LEU A 899 30.69 23.54 -15.48
CA LEU A 899 29.85 22.55 -16.20
C LEU A 899 30.32 22.33 -17.66
N SER A 900 30.85 23.37 -18.30
CA SER A 900 31.38 23.28 -19.67
C SER A 900 32.59 22.36 -19.82
N GLU A 901 33.26 22.00 -18.74
CA GLU A 901 34.45 21.16 -18.71
C GLU A 901 34.17 19.71 -18.31
N VAL A 902 32.90 19.39 -17.99
CA VAL A 902 32.46 18.06 -17.55
C VAL A 902 31.85 17.33 -18.73
N GLY A 903 32.63 16.49 -19.41
CA GLY A 903 32.23 15.80 -20.65
C GLY A 903 31.11 14.75 -20.48
N SER A 904 30.76 14.36 -19.25
CA SER A 904 29.66 13.42 -18.95
C SER A 904 28.28 14.11 -18.82
N LEU A 905 28.23 15.43 -18.91
CA LEU A 905 26.99 16.20 -18.84
C LEU A 905 26.61 16.69 -20.24
N SER A 906 25.39 16.40 -20.69
CA SER A 906 24.80 17.07 -21.83
C SER A 906 23.90 18.20 -21.36
N HIS A 907 24.23 19.43 -21.80
CA HIS A 907 23.42 20.61 -21.52
C HIS A 907 22.28 20.67 -22.55
N SER A 908 21.05 20.57 -22.10
CA SER A 908 19.90 20.52 -23.00
C SER A 908 19.24 21.89 -23.21
N ASP A 909 19.17 22.73 -22.17
CA ASP A 909 18.51 24.04 -22.26
C ASP A 909 18.96 24.97 -21.11
N THR A 910 18.78 26.29 -21.29
CA THR A 910 18.88 27.29 -20.22
C THR A 910 17.58 28.07 -20.15
N ARG A 911 16.84 27.89 -19.11
CA ARG A 911 15.60 28.64 -18.83
C ARG A 911 15.91 29.78 -17.86
N ALA A 912 15.01 30.74 -17.73
CA ALA A 912 15.24 32.00 -16.99
C ALA A 912 15.85 31.87 -15.57
N SER A 913 15.63 30.71 -14.90
CA SER A 913 16.09 30.46 -13.53
C SER A 913 16.68 29.07 -13.31
N GLN A 914 16.94 28.29 -14.37
CA GLN A 914 17.38 26.90 -14.26
C GLN A 914 18.27 26.52 -15.45
N ILE A 915 19.25 25.65 -15.18
CA ILE A 915 19.99 24.91 -16.22
C ILE A 915 19.41 23.50 -16.26
N VAL A 916 19.12 22.99 -17.44
CA VAL A 916 18.63 21.63 -17.65
C VAL A 916 19.78 20.75 -18.10
N LEU A 917 20.06 19.70 -17.33
CA LEU A 917 21.16 18.77 -17.55
C LEU A 917 20.62 17.34 -17.65
N GLU A 918 21.16 16.57 -18.59
CA GLU A 918 20.94 15.13 -18.64
C GLU A 918 22.05 14.40 -17.90
N LEU A 919 21.68 13.61 -16.91
CA LEU A 919 22.60 12.86 -16.07
C LEU A 919 22.58 11.38 -16.43
N GLN A 920 23.76 10.81 -16.56
CA GLN A 920 23.98 9.37 -16.63
C GLN A 920 24.05 8.77 -15.22
N PRO A 921 23.99 7.44 -15.04
CA PRO A 921 24.25 6.81 -13.75
C PRO A 921 25.53 7.33 -13.08
N GLY A 922 25.49 7.50 -11.77
CA GLY A 922 26.62 7.96 -10.98
C GLY A 922 26.25 8.93 -9.88
N HIS A 923 27.28 9.39 -9.18
CA HIS A 923 27.16 10.41 -8.15
C HIS A 923 27.65 11.76 -8.65
N TYR A 924 26.95 12.84 -8.29
CA TYR A 924 27.20 14.21 -8.75
C TYR A 924 27.11 15.19 -7.58
N GLU A 925 28.05 16.16 -7.56
CA GLU A 925 28.14 17.24 -6.59
C GLU A 925 28.08 18.60 -7.29
N PHE A 926 26.90 19.19 -7.34
CA PHE A 926 26.68 20.48 -7.99
C PHE A 926 26.81 21.63 -6.99
N THR A 927 27.38 22.75 -7.48
CA THR A 927 27.25 24.05 -6.82
C THR A 927 26.74 25.10 -7.81
N SER A 928 25.93 26.02 -7.33
CA SER A 928 25.45 27.13 -8.13
C SER A 928 25.08 28.33 -7.24
N SER A 929 24.92 29.50 -7.83
CA SER A 929 24.35 30.66 -7.15
C SER A 929 22.85 30.75 -7.40
N LEU A 930 22.06 30.84 -6.33
CA LEU A 930 20.63 31.07 -6.45
C LEU A 930 20.36 32.54 -6.75
N ALA A 931 19.50 32.79 -7.73
CA ALA A 931 18.92 34.12 -7.88
C ALA A 931 18.17 34.52 -6.60
N VAL A 932 18.11 35.79 -6.36
CA VAL A 932 17.04 36.37 -5.57
C VAL A 932 15.76 36.08 -6.35
N LEU A 933 14.96 35.10 -5.89
CA LEU A 933 13.66 34.84 -6.47
C LEU A 933 12.85 36.14 -6.30
N GLY A 934 12.83 36.92 -7.38
CA GLY A 934 12.00 38.12 -7.39
C GLY A 934 10.57 37.67 -7.13
N LYS A 935 9.86 38.37 -6.23
CA LYS A 935 8.42 38.18 -6.07
C LYS A 935 7.81 38.35 -7.47
N LEU A 936 7.44 37.24 -8.12
CA LEU A 936 6.62 37.21 -9.31
C LEU A 936 5.23 37.76 -9.00
#